data_8810061270261692cf0cf9a90854cd91
#
_entry.id   8810061270261692cf0cf9a90854cd91
#
_cell.length_a   1.000
_cell.length_b   1.000
_cell.length_c   1.000
_cell.angle_alpha   90.00
_cell.angle_beta   90.00
_cell.angle_gamma   90.00
#
_symmetry.space_group_name_H-M   'P 1'
#
loop_
_entity.id
_entity.type
_entity.pdbx_description
1 polymer ?
#
loop_
_entity_poly.entity_id
_entity_poly.type
_entity_poly.pdbx_seq_one_letter_code
_entity_poly.pdbx_strand_id
1 'polypeptide(L)'
;MNKGMWKRNLRRGAALALTLVMSLSIAARGAAQERLAAQAAGNAGVMTHEAVPYSRRPYEHYDPAVMEQAMADFEQACAVEGRDEEVLRLYDAIVDEYDHLVTLTYMAQLKYDADVSDEQAASEQAYTTDIYSEMGDKAAACLKKGMNSSYKEVLADKMGIENAPYIEYFRENTGELTELNRKEKELLREYDKLAAGDFTVELENGQWSYSRLEREPDLDDGQYAEIEDALVREKNRVLGSKFRELVHVRRRIAELKGYDNYSQYSFEAVYGRDYTLQDAEGLCADVKTSIVPLNNDIWHMDVAQESYDSLDLMEESSTEDILACVGRTVQSVNPELGEIFRYMQDNELYDIRSGEDGQDRVDNNYTVGFPSYGDAFIFINRNHTFTDYQSLIHEFGHFSSYYYNSVPELFQGYSVDVCEVQSQGLEMLANQYAGDMFGEGAEAFEFESVTDMLYVTIMSCMLQEFEEAVYMEPDMSLEDMNRTFKEIQDSYHGWYYDVYDEGVCYDWVDVSHLFYSPLYYMGYGTSALSALDLWTISRSDWDGAVDTYMGLLHEGLDAPYRGTMYRCGLRDVFDSGELESLAGDVRRLQGLEQDGEGSEVPSQEDAGRAGTNLEGRPDSGLRVVGLLVMAGICVILVFQIMILCTGFVIIWLLVRKKREE
;
A
#
# COMPACT_ATOMS: atom_id res chain seq x y z
N MET A 1 36.67 30.48 -35.82
CA MET A 1 36.43 29.03 -35.63
C MET A 1 35.69 28.82 -34.32
N ASN A 2 34.65 28.08 -34.40
CA ASN A 2 33.37 28.18 -33.70
C ASN A 2 33.38 27.62 -32.28
N LYS A 3 33.27 28.47 -31.24
CA LYS A 3 33.09 28.05 -29.84
C LYS A 3 31.82 27.22 -29.58
N GLY A 4 30.87 27.21 -30.53
CA GLY A 4 29.62 26.43 -30.42
C GLY A 4 29.77 24.94 -30.74
N MET A 5 30.76 24.56 -31.50
CA MET A 5 30.97 23.16 -31.90
C MET A 5 31.69 22.35 -30.80
N TRP A 6 32.51 23.02 -29.99
CA TRP A 6 33.24 22.41 -28.87
C TRP A 6 32.31 22.05 -27.68
N LYS A 7 31.36 22.95 -27.40
CA LYS A 7 30.33 22.69 -26.34
C LYS A 7 29.36 21.57 -26.72
N ARG A 8 29.04 21.39 -28.00
CA ARG A 8 28.16 20.31 -28.46
C ARG A 8 28.85 18.94 -28.41
N ASN A 9 30.16 18.89 -28.65
CA ASN A 9 30.93 17.65 -28.58
C ASN A 9 31.25 17.23 -27.13
N LEU A 10 31.41 18.19 -26.20
CA LEU A 10 31.55 17.89 -24.76
C LEU A 10 30.23 17.35 -24.16
N ARG A 11 29.08 17.91 -24.57
CA ARG A 11 27.77 17.39 -24.08
C ARG A 11 27.45 16.00 -24.66
N ARG A 12 27.83 15.71 -25.91
CA ARG A 12 27.69 14.37 -26.48
C ARG A 12 28.64 13.34 -25.86
N GLY A 13 29.85 13.75 -25.51
CA GLY A 13 30.81 12.90 -24.81
C GLY A 13 30.38 12.60 -23.35
N ALA A 14 29.81 13.57 -22.65
CA ALA A 14 29.30 13.38 -21.30
C ALA A 14 28.03 12.52 -21.30
N ALA A 15 27.11 12.71 -22.24
CA ALA A 15 25.93 11.86 -22.38
C ALA A 15 26.27 10.40 -22.72
N LEU A 16 27.25 10.18 -23.62
CA LEU A 16 27.72 8.84 -23.94
C LEU A 16 28.48 8.17 -22.77
N ALA A 17 29.21 8.94 -21.97
CA ALA A 17 29.89 8.43 -20.79
C ALA A 17 28.89 8.09 -19.68
N LEU A 18 27.85 8.91 -19.49
CA LEU A 18 26.75 8.61 -18.55
C LEU A 18 25.97 7.36 -18.97
N THR A 19 25.62 7.25 -20.25
CA THR A 19 24.91 6.06 -20.77
C THR A 19 25.77 4.80 -20.66
N LEU A 20 27.09 4.89 -20.84
CA LEU A 20 28.01 3.76 -20.69
C LEU A 20 28.18 3.37 -19.20
N VAL A 21 28.20 4.33 -18.28
CA VAL A 21 28.28 4.10 -16.85
C VAL A 21 26.96 3.53 -16.34
N MET A 22 25.81 4.01 -16.83
CA MET A 22 24.49 3.44 -16.52
C MET A 22 24.34 2.01 -17.06
N SER A 23 24.73 1.77 -18.33
CA SER A 23 24.64 0.42 -18.89
C SER A 23 25.64 -0.56 -18.27
N LEU A 24 26.81 -0.11 -17.82
CA LEU A 24 27.75 -0.94 -17.05
C LEU A 24 27.27 -1.21 -15.61
N SER A 25 26.58 -0.26 -14.99
CA SER A 25 25.97 -0.47 -13.65
C SER A 25 24.75 -1.39 -13.73
N ILE A 26 23.93 -1.30 -14.77
CA ILE A 26 22.80 -2.20 -15.03
C ILE A 26 23.31 -3.61 -15.38
N ALA A 27 24.33 -3.74 -16.22
CA ALA A 27 24.92 -5.03 -16.55
C ALA A 27 25.67 -5.69 -15.36
N ALA A 28 26.29 -4.89 -14.48
CA ALA A 28 26.92 -5.39 -13.25
C ALA A 28 25.87 -5.82 -12.21
N ARG A 29 24.73 -5.13 -12.12
CA ARG A 29 23.58 -5.52 -11.28
C ARG A 29 22.92 -6.80 -11.82
N GLY A 30 22.68 -6.90 -13.13
CA GLY A 30 22.11 -8.10 -13.74
C GLY A 30 22.98 -9.34 -13.55
N ALA A 31 24.32 -9.24 -13.68
CA ALA A 31 25.23 -10.36 -13.45
C ALA A 31 25.39 -10.74 -11.96
N ALA A 32 25.17 -9.79 -11.04
CA ALA A 32 25.13 -10.06 -9.61
C ALA A 32 23.78 -10.74 -9.23
N GLN A 33 22.67 -10.30 -9.80
CA GLN A 33 21.33 -10.90 -9.63
C GLN A 33 21.24 -12.33 -10.16
N GLU A 34 21.82 -12.65 -11.35
CA GLU A 34 21.89 -14.04 -11.83
C GLU A 34 22.71 -14.97 -10.91
N ARG A 35 23.71 -14.45 -10.23
CA ARG A 35 24.48 -15.23 -9.23
C ARG A 35 23.72 -15.42 -7.92
N LEU A 36 22.92 -14.43 -7.52
CA LEU A 36 22.10 -14.46 -6.30
C LEU A 36 20.88 -15.38 -6.47
N ALA A 37 20.20 -15.34 -7.62
CA ALA A 37 19.14 -16.29 -7.94
C ALA A 37 19.65 -17.75 -7.95
N ALA A 38 20.87 -17.98 -8.44
CA ALA A 38 21.51 -19.30 -8.36
C ALA A 38 21.92 -19.70 -6.94
N GLN A 39 22.15 -18.75 -6.05
CA GLN A 39 22.53 -18.96 -4.67
C GLN A 39 21.31 -19.11 -3.75
N ALA A 40 20.23 -18.37 -4.00
CA ALA A 40 18.93 -18.51 -3.37
C ALA A 40 18.28 -19.86 -3.70
N ALA A 41 18.33 -20.30 -4.97
CA ALA A 41 17.91 -21.64 -5.38
C ALA A 41 18.75 -22.78 -4.77
N GLY A 42 19.96 -22.48 -4.28
CA GLY A 42 20.82 -23.43 -3.59
C GLY A 42 20.60 -23.50 -2.07
N ASN A 43 19.96 -22.49 -1.49
CA ASN A 43 19.73 -22.35 -0.04
C ASN A 43 18.24 -22.43 0.36
N ALA A 44 17.36 -22.92 -0.51
CA ALA A 44 15.99 -23.24 -0.14
C ALA A 44 15.93 -24.46 0.83
N GLY A 45 16.55 -24.30 1.98
CA GLY A 45 16.22 -25.05 3.16
C GLY A 45 14.94 -24.45 3.72
N VAL A 46 13.92 -25.28 3.89
CA VAL A 46 12.69 -24.92 4.62
C VAL A 46 13.13 -24.19 5.91
N MET A 47 12.79 -22.90 6.02
CA MET A 47 13.05 -22.14 7.25
C MET A 47 12.30 -22.85 8.38
N THR A 48 13.01 -23.32 9.37
CA THR A 48 12.38 -23.90 10.56
C THR A 48 12.08 -22.75 11.52
N HIS A 49 10.87 -22.22 11.43
CA HIS A 49 10.39 -21.25 12.40
C HIS A 49 10.25 -21.91 13.77
N GLU A 50 10.70 -21.24 14.81
CA GLU A 50 10.44 -21.68 16.18
C GLU A 50 8.96 -21.39 16.48
N ALA A 51 8.13 -22.44 16.47
CA ALA A 51 6.68 -22.32 16.65
C ALA A 51 6.36 -21.90 18.09
N VAL A 52 6.11 -20.61 18.30
CA VAL A 52 5.69 -20.04 19.58
C VAL A 52 4.31 -19.40 19.41
N PRO A 53 3.25 -19.95 20.03
CA PRO A 53 1.92 -19.34 20.00
C PRO A 53 1.92 -17.88 20.48
N TYR A 54 1.19 -17.01 19.82
CA TYR A 54 1.13 -15.58 20.14
C TYR A 54 0.83 -15.32 21.61
N SER A 55 -0.12 -16.05 22.20
CA SER A 55 -0.49 -15.97 23.62
C SER A 55 0.66 -16.29 24.61
N ARG A 56 1.74 -16.89 24.13
CA ARG A 56 2.94 -17.23 24.92
C ARG A 56 4.13 -16.35 24.62
N ARG A 57 4.06 -15.47 23.62
CA ARG A 57 5.12 -14.53 23.31
C ARG A 57 5.20 -13.48 24.42
N PRO A 58 6.37 -13.27 25.06
CA PRO A 58 6.50 -12.27 26.10
C PRO A 58 6.37 -10.87 25.48
N TYR A 59 5.62 -10.02 26.14
CA TYR A 59 5.63 -8.59 25.89
C TYR A 59 6.24 -7.87 27.10
N GLU A 60 7.17 -6.98 26.86
CA GLU A 60 7.77 -6.12 27.86
C GLU A 60 7.87 -4.68 27.36
N HIS A 61 7.85 -3.74 28.29
CA HIS A 61 8.14 -2.34 27.98
C HIS A 61 9.58 -2.20 27.54
N TYR A 62 9.81 -1.73 26.31
CA TYR A 62 11.14 -1.67 25.74
C TYR A 62 12.04 -0.64 26.45
N ASP A 63 13.26 -1.04 26.83
CA ASP A 63 14.28 -0.15 27.38
C ASP A 63 15.36 0.14 26.32
N PRO A 64 15.38 1.35 25.72
CA PRO A 64 16.36 1.70 24.69
C PRO A 64 17.82 1.66 25.16
N ALA A 65 18.06 1.68 26.47
CA ALA A 65 19.40 1.58 27.03
C ALA A 65 20.12 0.27 26.67
N VAL A 66 19.37 -0.81 26.42
CA VAL A 66 19.94 -2.10 25.99
C VAL A 66 20.62 -1.96 24.62
N MET A 67 19.90 -1.40 23.65
CA MET A 67 20.43 -1.18 22.31
C MET A 67 21.52 -0.11 22.27
N GLU A 68 21.37 0.98 23.06
CA GLU A 68 22.38 2.03 23.20
C GLU A 68 23.70 1.47 23.76
N GLN A 69 23.63 0.55 24.71
CA GLN A 69 24.81 -0.13 25.23
C GLN A 69 25.46 -1.05 24.18
N ALA A 70 24.67 -1.83 23.44
CA ALA A 70 25.19 -2.67 22.36
C ALA A 70 25.91 -1.85 21.28
N MET A 71 25.34 -0.72 20.89
CA MET A 71 25.96 0.23 19.95
C MET A 71 27.26 0.82 20.50
N ALA A 72 27.30 1.23 21.77
CA ALA A 72 28.51 1.76 22.42
C ALA A 72 29.63 0.72 22.49
N ASP A 73 29.31 -0.53 22.85
CA ASP A 73 30.25 -1.64 22.87
C ASP A 73 30.81 -1.96 21.49
N PHE A 74 29.94 -1.95 20.44
CA PHE A 74 30.34 -2.12 19.04
C PHE A 74 31.31 -1.02 18.58
N GLU A 75 31.01 0.24 18.82
CA GLU A 75 31.91 1.36 18.48
C GLU A 75 33.27 1.23 19.20
N GLN A 76 33.25 0.82 20.47
CA GLN A 76 34.49 0.60 21.23
C GLN A 76 35.30 -0.57 20.67
N ALA A 77 34.64 -1.68 20.27
CA ALA A 77 35.31 -2.84 19.66
C ALA A 77 35.91 -2.45 18.29
N CYS A 78 35.19 -1.69 17.48
CA CYS A 78 35.66 -1.20 16.17
C CYS A 78 36.88 -0.25 16.27
N ALA A 79 37.12 0.34 17.42
CA ALA A 79 38.29 1.21 17.63
C ALA A 79 39.60 0.44 17.92
N VAL A 80 39.56 -0.89 18.06
CA VAL A 80 40.71 -1.76 18.45
C VAL A 80 40.88 -2.86 17.40
N GLU A 81 42.04 -2.94 16.74
CA GLU A 81 42.33 -3.99 15.74
C GLU A 81 42.36 -5.41 16.34
N GLY A 82 41.99 -6.42 15.51
CA GLY A 82 42.09 -7.85 15.85
C GLY A 82 40.93 -8.36 16.70
N ARG A 83 39.75 -7.73 16.63
CA ARG A 83 38.56 -8.15 17.37
C ARG A 83 37.41 -8.56 16.41
N ASP A 84 37.72 -9.21 15.30
CA ASP A 84 36.76 -9.56 14.27
C ASP A 84 35.55 -10.32 14.85
N GLU A 85 35.77 -11.38 15.63
CA GLU A 85 34.70 -12.17 16.25
C GLU A 85 33.85 -11.34 17.23
N GLU A 86 34.45 -10.42 17.99
CA GLU A 86 33.74 -9.57 18.93
C GLU A 86 32.89 -8.51 18.17
N VAL A 87 33.45 -7.93 17.11
CA VAL A 87 32.72 -6.95 16.25
C VAL A 87 31.54 -7.61 15.58
N LEU A 88 31.70 -8.81 15.00
CA LEU A 88 30.59 -9.55 14.39
C LEU A 88 29.48 -9.92 15.39
N ARG A 89 29.89 -10.41 16.60
CA ARG A 89 28.92 -10.71 17.65
C ARG A 89 28.14 -9.47 18.12
N LEU A 90 28.79 -8.31 18.20
CA LEU A 90 28.12 -7.06 18.59
C LEU A 90 27.25 -6.49 17.45
N TYR A 91 27.65 -6.72 16.20
CA TYR A 91 26.79 -6.47 15.04
C TYR A 91 25.49 -7.29 15.12
N ASP A 92 25.61 -8.60 15.33
CA ASP A 92 24.43 -9.48 15.49
C ASP A 92 23.56 -8.99 16.66
N ALA A 93 24.14 -8.61 17.79
CA ALA A 93 23.40 -8.11 18.95
C ALA A 93 22.63 -6.80 18.66
N ILE A 94 23.13 -5.90 17.79
CA ILE A 94 22.41 -4.69 17.38
C ILE A 94 21.24 -5.06 16.47
N VAL A 95 21.45 -5.95 15.52
CA VAL A 95 20.43 -6.38 14.56
C VAL A 95 19.31 -7.14 15.27
N ASP A 96 19.66 -8.13 16.09
CA ASP A 96 18.69 -8.93 16.86
C ASP A 96 17.87 -8.06 17.83
N GLU A 97 18.52 -7.05 18.46
CA GLU A 97 17.83 -6.13 19.37
C GLU A 97 16.88 -5.18 18.62
N TYR A 98 17.23 -4.78 17.39
CA TYR A 98 16.33 -4.00 16.57
C TYR A 98 15.12 -4.83 16.12
N ASP A 99 15.30 -6.07 15.69
CA ASP A 99 14.23 -7.00 15.37
C ASP A 99 13.31 -7.24 16.58
N HIS A 100 13.89 -7.28 17.79
CA HIS A 100 13.13 -7.36 19.03
C HIS A 100 12.28 -6.12 19.29
N LEU A 101 12.84 -4.92 19.14
CA LEU A 101 12.11 -3.65 19.26
C LEU A 101 10.95 -3.57 18.25
N VAL A 102 11.18 -3.95 16.99
CA VAL A 102 10.15 -3.97 15.95
C VAL A 102 9.01 -4.91 16.32
N THR A 103 9.35 -6.13 16.78
CA THR A 103 8.35 -7.10 17.24
C THR A 103 7.50 -6.54 18.38
N LEU A 104 8.12 -5.92 19.40
CA LEU A 104 7.38 -5.30 20.50
C LEU A 104 6.54 -4.12 20.04
N THR A 105 7.00 -3.33 19.07
CA THR A 105 6.26 -2.21 18.48
C THR A 105 4.97 -2.70 17.83
N TYR A 106 5.04 -3.74 17.02
CA TYR A 106 3.85 -4.31 16.39
C TYR A 106 2.92 -5.01 17.40
N MET A 107 3.45 -5.67 18.43
CA MET A 107 2.62 -6.23 19.51
C MET A 107 1.88 -5.12 20.29
N ALA A 108 2.52 -3.98 20.53
CA ALA A 108 1.87 -2.84 21.19
C ALA A 108 0.78 -2.23 20.29
N GLN A 109 1.04 -2.13 18.98
CA GLN A 109 0.06 -1.70 17.99
C GLN A 109 -1.17 -2.61 17.97
N LEU A 110 -0.98 -3.92 17.77
CA LEU A 110 -2.07 -4.90 17.76
C LEU A 110 -2.93 -4.84 19.02
N LYS A 111 -2.32 -4.60 20.17
CA LYS A 111 -3.05 -4.45 21.43
C LYS A 111 -3.90 -3.19 21.45
N TYR A 112 -3.37 -2.07 20.96
CA TYR A 112 -4.11 -0.81 20.85
C TYR A 112 -5.23 -0.92 19.83
N ASP A 113 -4.97 -1.48 18.65
CA ASP A 113 -5.93 -1.60 17.56
C ASP A 113 -7.09 -2.55 17.91
N ALA A 114 -6.85 -3.50 18.80
CA ALA A 114 -7.87 -4.39 19.33
C ALA A 114 -8.85 -3.69 20.30
N ASP A 115 -8.44 -2.58 20.94
CA ASP A 115 -9.26 -1.74 21.81
C ASP A 115 -8.66 -0.33 21.92
N VAL A 116 -9.11 0.59 21.05
CA VAL A 116 -8.62 1.98 21.01
C VAL A 116 -9.02 2.80 22.23
N SER A 117 -9.92 2.29 23.06
CA SER A 117 -10.29 2.91 24.33
C SER A 117 -9.32 2.59 25.49
N ASP A 118 -8.38 1.64 25.30
CA ASP A 118 -7.32 1.33 26.27
C ASP A 118 -6.22 2.40 26.28
N GLU A 119 -6.33 3.35 27.21
CA GLU A 119 -5.34 4.45 27.37
C GLU A 119 -3.90 3.96 27.63
N GLN A 120 -3.74 2.80 28.25
CA GLN A 120 -2.43 2.21 28.51
C GLN A 120 -1.84 1.62 27.23
N ALA A 121 -2.63 0.93 26.41
CA ALA A 121 -2.21 0.42 25.13
C ALA A 121 -1.84 1.57 24.19
N ALA A 122 -2.65 2.64 24.12
CA ALA A 122 -2.37 3.84 23.36
C ALA A 122 -1.02 4.50 23.75
N SER A 123 -0.76 4.61 25.06
CA SER A 123 0.51 5.17 25.55
C SER A 123 1.72 4.34 25.20
N GLU A 124 1.58 3.02 25.25
CA GLU A 124 2.67 2.09 24.96
C GLU A 124 2.95 2.02 23.46
N GLN A 125 1.93 1.98 22.63
CA GLN A 125 2.06 2.02 21.17
C GLN A 125 2.77 3.31 20.72
N ALA A 126 2.36 4.46 21.26
CA ALA A 126 3.02 5.74 20.95
C ALA A 126 4.50 5.75 21.36
N TYR A 127 4.81 5.21 22.54
CA TYR A 127 6.17 5.12 23.05
C TYR A 127 7.05 4.23 22.15
N THR A 128 6.60 3.03 21.83
CA THR A 128 7.38 2.09 21.01
C THR A 128 7.58 2.61 19.58
N THR A 129 6.58 3.26 18.99
CA THR A 129 6.68 3.87 17.65
C THR A 129 7.70 5.01 17.61
N ASP A 130 7.75 5.86 18.63
CA ASP A 130 8.75 6.93 18.70
C ASP A 130 10.18 6.34 18.82
N ILE A 131 10.35 5.33 19.66
CA ILE A 131 11.65 4.67 19.88
C ILE A 131 12.11 3.89 18.66
N TYR A 132 11.21 3.17 17.99
CA TYR A 132 11.51 2.40 16.77
C TYR A 132 12.23 3.26 15.72
N SER A 133 11.66 4.40 15.37
CA SER A 133 12.25 5.30 14.37
C SER A 133 13.61 5.88 14.83
N GLU A 134 13.73 6.25 16.12
CA GLU A 134 14.95 6.80 16.68
C GLU A 134 16.09 5.76 16.72
N MET A 135 15.79 4.55 17.15
CA MET A 135 16.78 3.48 17.27
C MET A 135 17.27 2.95 15.92
N GLY A 136 16.40 2.90 14.91
CA GLY A 136 16.79 2.57 13.54
C GLY A 136 17.83 3.52 12.97
N ASP A 137 17.60 4.82 13.09
CA ASP A 137 18.56 5.85 12.66
C ASP A 137 19.89 5.74 13.44
N LYS A 138 19.84 5.55 14.77
CA LYS A 138 21.04 5.38 15.61
C LYS A 138 21.83 4.10 15.24
N ALA A 139 21.14 2.99 14.99
CA ALA A 139 21.76 1.73 14.59
C ALA A 139 22.47 1.84 13.25
N ALA A 140 21.78 2.39 12.23
CA ALA A 140 22.38 2.61 10.92
C ALA A 140 23.60 3.53 10.98
N ALA A 141 23.54 4.62 11.77
CA ALA A 141 24.68 5.51 12.01
C ALA A 141 25.85 4.80 12.73
N CYS A 142 25.54 3.96 13.71
CA CYS A 142 26.53 3.18 14.44
C CYS A 142 27.24 2.16 13.52
N LEU A 143 26.46 1.36 12.76
CA LEU A 143 27.00 0.39 11.81
C LEU A 143 27.82 1.07 10.72
N LYS A 144 27.44 2.27 10.27
CA LYS A 144 28.24 3.07 9.35
C LYS A 144 29.62 3.43 9.91
N LYS A 145 29.74 3.73 11.19
CA LYS A 145 31.04 3.95 11.82
C LYS A 145 31.92 2.70 11.75
N GLY A 146 31.34 1.52 11.96
CA GLY A 146 32.00 0.24 11.74
C GLY A 146 32.48 0.06 10.30
N MET A 147 31.63 0.37 9.32
CA MET A 147 31.96 0.35 7.89
C MET A 147 33.05 1.36 7.49
N ASN A 148 33.31 2.36 8.29
CA ASN A 148 34.41 3.32 8.11
C ASN A 148 35.66 2.95 8.92
N SER A 149 35.70 1.79 9.57
CA SER A 149 36.82 1.27 10.37
C SER A 149 37.66 0.25 9.60
N SER A 150 38.64 -0.36 10.27
CA SER A 150 39.42 -1.49 9.73
C SER A 150 38.60 -2.77 9.51
N TYR A 151 37.36 -2.81 9.99
CA TYR A 151 36.43 -3.95 9.87
C TYR A 151 35.47 -3.87 8.67
N LYS A 152 35.66 -2.87 7.77
CA LYS A 152 34.79 -2.67 6.62
C LYS A 152 34.52 -3.95 5.83
N GLU A 153 35.59 -4.68 5.47
CA GLU A 153 35.46 -5.89 4.63
C GLU A 153 34.68 -7.00 5.36
N VAL A 154 34.98 -7.22 6.64
CA VAL A 154 34.33 -8.24 7.46
C VAL A 154 32.85 -7.92 7.70
N LEU A 155 32.53 -6.65 7.95
CA LEU A 155 31.15 -6.20 8.14
C LEU A 155 30.36 -6.23 6.83
N ALA A 156 30.95 -5.79 5.71
CA ALA A 156 30.32 -5.87 4.40
C ALA A 156 30.00 -7.30 3.98
N ASP A 157 30.92 -8.25 4.25
CA ASP A 157 30.71 -9.68 4.00
C ASP A 157 29.57 -10.24 4.89
N LYS A 158 29.52 -9.83 6.16
CA LYS A 158 28.46 -10.24 7.10
C LYS A 158 27.09 -9.68 6.74
N MET A 159 27.01 -8.39 6.34
CA MET A 159 25.78 -7.74 5.92
C MET A 159 25.27 -8.31 4.58
N GLY A 160 26.17 -8.77 3.74
CA GLY A 160 25.87 -9.18 2.37
C GLY A 160 25.92 -8.04 1.36
N ILE A 161 25.95 -8.41 0.10
CA ILE A 161 26.14 -7.47 -1.03
C ILE A 161 24.97 -6.47 -1.18
N GLU A 162 23.82 -6.82 -0.66
CA GLU A 162 22.59 -6.02 -0.76
C GLU A 162 22.48 -5.02 0.41
N ASN A 163 22.74 -5.44 1.62
CA ASN A 163 22.56 -4.64 2.83
C ASN A 163 23.75 -3.70 3.12
N ALA A 164 24.97 -4.10 2.76
CA ALA A 164 26.14 -3.27 3.00
C ALA A 164 26.09 -1.87 2.34
N PRO A 165 25.58 -1.70 1.10
CA PRO A 165 25.40 -0.39 0.48
C PRO A 165 24.40 0.49 1.24
N TYR A 166 23.34 -0.07 1.82
CA TYR A 166 22.37 0.69 2.61
C TYR A 166 23.07 1.44 3.75
N ILE A 167 23.92 0.75 4.51
CA ILE A 167 24.70 1.35 5.59
C ILE A 167 25.81 2.26 5.06
N GLU A 168 26.50 1.88 3.99
CA GLU A 168 27.58 2.71 3.41
C GLU A 168 27.09 4.07 2.96
N TYR A 169 25.90 4.12 2.36
CA TYR A 169 25.29 5.36 1.85
C TYR A 169 24.34 6.03 2.83
N PHE A 170 24.03 5.43 3.98
CA PHE A 170 23.21 6.06 5.01
C PHE A 170 23.70 7.46 5.36
N ARG A 171 22.80 8.40 5.50
CA ARG A 171 23.10 9.79 5.91
C ARG A 171 22.15 10.21 7.02
N GLU A 172 22.72 10.56 8.16
CA GLU A 172 21.94 11.12 9.26
C GLU A 172 21.18 12.39 8.82
N ASN A 173 19.95 12.48 9.24
CA ASN A 173 19.17 13.69 9.07
C ASN A 173 19.70 14.75 10.03
N THR A 174 20.20 15.89 9.52
CA THR A 174 20.79 16.95 10.35
C THR A 174 20.28 18.33 9.94
N GLY A 175 20.32 19.28 10.86
CA GLY A 175 20.01 20.69 10.60
C GLY A 175 18.60 20.91 10.07
N GLU A 176 18.45 21.58 8.91
CA GLU A 176 17.16 21.93 8.30
C GLU A 176 16.32 20.70 7.96
N LEU A 177 16.94 19.60 7.52
CA LEU A 177 16.22 18.37 7.17
C LEU A 177 15.53 17.72 8.39
N THR A 178 16.20 17.70 9.55
CA THR A 178 15.60 17.23 10.81
C THR A 178 14.38 18.06 11.19
N GLU A 179 14.46 19.38 11.03
CA GLU A 179 13.35 20.28 11.35
C GLU A 179 12.17 20.10 10.38
N LEU A 180 12.44 19.86 9.09
CA LEU A 180 11.40 19.58 8.11
C LEU A 180 10.70 18.25 8.36
N ASN A 181 11.44 17.19 8.66
CA ASN A 181 10.85 15.90 9.03
C ASN A 181 9.99 16.00 10.30
N ARG A 182 10.44 16.78 11.30
CA ARG A 182 9.62 17.07 12.48
C ARG A 182 8.34 17.83 12.12
N LYS A 183 8.45 18.82 11.21
CA LYS A 183 7.30 19.61 10.75
C LYS A 183 6.31 18.76 9.95
N GLU A 184 6.79 17.86 9.10
CA GLU A 184 5.93 16.91 8.39
C GLU A 184 5.13 16.02 9.36
N LYS A 185 5.81 15.41 10.35
CA LYS A 185 5.14 14.62 11.41
C LYS A 185 4.12 15.45 12.19
N GLU A 186 4.39 16.73 12.47
CA GLU A 186 3.45 17.63 13.15
C GLU A 186 2.21 17.91 12.28
N LEU A 187 2.39 18.15 10.97
CA LEU A 187 1.29 18.39 10.04
C LEU A 187 0.40 17.13 9.87
N LEU A 188 0.99 15.94 9.84
CA LEU A 188 0.25 14.68 9.82
C LEU A 188 -0.61 14.50 11.07
N ARG A 189 -0.05 14.77 12.27
CA ARG A 189 -0.83 14.74 13.52
C ARG A 189 -1.97 15.79 13.54
N GLU A 190 -1.75 16.96 12.93
CA GLU A 190 -2.82 17.96 12.77
C GLU A 190 -3.89 17.47 11.79
N TYR A 191 -3.49 16.83 10.70
CA TYR A 191 -4.39 16.19 9.74
C TYR A 191 -5.26 15.12 10.43
N ASP A 192 -4.68 14.20 11.19
CA ASP A 192 -5.42 13.16 11.92
C ASP A 192 -6.51 13.74 12.80
N LYS A 193 -6.13 14.74 13.58
CA LYS A 193 -7.07 15.41 14.48
C LYS A 193 -8.22 16.08 13.74
N LEU A 194 -7.94 16.65 12.56
CA LEU A 194 -8.96 17.31 11.74
C LEU A 194 -9.84 16.27 11.01
N ALA A 195 -9.23 15.22 10.46
CA ALA A 195 -9.93 14.16 9.74
C ALA A 195 -10.88 13.36 10.66
N ALA A 196 -10.48 13.11 11.91
CA ALA A 196 -11.34 12.47 12.92
C ALA A 196 -12.45 13.40 13.47
N GLY A 197 -12.45 14.68 13.10
CA GLY A 197 -13.43 15.66 13.58
C GLY A 197 -14.72 15.65 12.75
N ASP A 198 -15.85 15.94 13.40
CA ASP A 198 -17.11 16.18 12.70
C ASP A 198 -17.12 17.59 12.10
N PHE A 199 -16.97 17.70 10.77
CA PHE A 199 -16.97 18.98 10.07
C PHE A 199 -18.30 19.67 10.22
N THR A 200 -18.30 20.99 10.43
CA THR A 200 -19.52 21.76 10.69
C THR A 200 -19.60 22.99 9.81
N VAL A 201 -20.82 23.27 9.34
CA VAL A 201 -21.15 24.46 8.56
C VAL A 201 -22.33 25.20 9.15
N GLU A 202 -22.39 26.53 8.99
CA GLU A 202 -23.51 27.36 9.40
C GLU A 202 -24.32 27.75 8.16
N LEU A 203 -25.53 27.25 8.03
CA LEU A 203 -26.45 27.57 6.94
C LEU A 203 -27.65 28.36 7.46
N GLU A 204 -28.52 28.86 6.58
CA GLU A 204 -29.69 29.64 6.98
C GLU A 204 -30.65 28.86 7.92
N ASN A 205 -30.68 27.54 7.78
CA ASN A 205 -31.50 26.62 8.59
C ASN A 205 -30.77 26.09 9.83
N GLY A 206 -29.59 26.59 10.15
CA GLY A 206 -28.83 26.29 11.38
C GLY A 206 -27.45 25.66 11.13
N GLN A 207 -26.81 25.22 12.21
CA GLN A 207 -25.52 24.55 12.14
C GLN A 207 -25.71 23.08 11.78
N TRP A 208 -24.94 22.61 10.79
CA TRP A 208 -24.95 21.24 10.29
C TRP A 208 -23.59 20.57 10.44
N SER A 209 -23.62 19.24 10.61
CA SER A 209 -22.45 18.36 10.56
C SER A 209 -22.84 17.06 9.89
N TYR A 210 -21.85 16.23 9.51
CA TYR A 210 -22.10 14.90 8.94
C TYR A 210 -22.94 14.04 9.91
N SER A 211 -22.55 13.99 11.17
CA SER A 211 -23.27 13.21 12.19
C SER A 211 -24.71 13.73 12.47
N ARG A 212 -25.00 15.00 12.20
CA ARG A 212 -26.35 15.53 12.23
C ARG A 212 -27.12 15.19 10.97
N LEU A 213 -26.50 15.33 9.81
CA LEU A 213 -27.11 15.07 8.49
C LEU A 213 -27.63 13.62 8.44
N GLU A 214 -26.82 12.65 8.88
CA GLU A 214 -27.20 11.22 8.93
C GLU A 214 -28.41 10.92 9.85
N ARG A 215 -28.65 11.74 10.86
CA ARG A 215 -29.73 11.55 11.84
C ARG A 215 -30.99 12.33 11.53
N GLU A 216 -31.05 13.09 10.43
CA GLU A 216 -32.17 13.97 10.12
C GLU A 216 -33.03 13.38 8.97
N PRO A 217 -34.05 12.54 9.28
CA PRO A 217 -34.78 11.78 8.26
C PRO A 217 -35.79 12.59 7.47
N ASP A 218 -36.06 13.85 7.87
CA ASP A 218 -37.14 14.69 7.31
C ASP A 218 -36.64 15.70 6.27
N LEU A 219 -35.40 15.61 5.80
CA LEU A 219 -34.87 16.45 4.74
C LEU A 219 -35.37 16.00 3.37
N ASP A 220 -35.73 16.94 2.52
CA ASP A 220 -35.92 16.63 1.09
C ASP A 220 -34.56 16.55 0.38
N ASP A 221 -34.54 15.91 -0.81
CA ASP A 221 -33.31 15.65 -1.57
C ASP A 221 -32.52 16.94 -1.85
N GLY A 222 -33.20 18.08 -2.07
CA GLY A 222 -32.56 19.36 -2.32
C GLY A 222 -31.87 19.92 -1.08
N GLN A 223 -32.53 19.81 0.07
CA GLN A 223 -31.96 20.25 1.34
C GLN A 223 -30.76 19.37 1.76
N TYR A 224 -30.86 18.05 1.53
CA TYR A 224 -29.79 17.12 1.79
C TYR A 224 -28.55 17.50 0.94
N ALA A 225 -28.72 17.63 -0.37
CA ALA A 225 -27.65 17.98 -1.29
C ALA A 225 -27.00 19.34 -0.98
N GLU A 226 -27.79 20.36 -0.58
CA GLU A 226 -27.24 21.68 -0.19
C GLU A 226 -26.35 21.59 1.06
N ILE A 227 -26.77 20.80 2.05
CA ILE A 227 -26.02 20.63 3.30
C ILE A 227 -24.75 19.82 3.05
N GLU A 228 -24.88 18.72 2.30
CA GLU A 228 -23.76 17.84 1.93
C GLU A 228 -22.69 18.61 1.12
N ASP A 229 -23.07 19.36 0.09
CA ASP A 229 -22.13 20.19 -0.69
C ASP A 229 -21.40 21.20 0.21
N ALA A 230 -22.08 21.83 1.16
CA ALA A 230 -21.45 22.76 2.08
C ALA A 230 -20.44 22.05 3.01
N LEU A 231 -20.77 20.85 3.51
CA LEU A 231 -19.90 20.05 4.36
C LEU A 231 -18.65 19.55 3.61
N VAL A 232 -18.83 19.06 2.38
CA VAL A 232 -17.73 18.59 1.51
C VAL A 232 -16.77 19.75 1.19
N ARG A 233 -17.29 20.94 0.87
CA ARG A 233 -16.46 22.13 0.65
C ARG A 233 -15.68 22.53 1.90
N GLU A 234 -16.29 22.49 3.09
CA GLU A 234 -15.62 22.82 4.33
C GLU A 234 -14.53 21.79 4.67
N LYS A 235 -14.80 20.49 4.49
CA LYS A 235 -13.82 19.42 4.65
C LYS A 235 -12.64 19.61 3.71
N ASN A 236 -12.88 19.83 2.43
CA ASN A 236 -11.84 20.12 1.43
C ASN A 236 -11.03 21.36 1.80
N ARG A 237 -11.70 22.44 2.25
CA ARG A 237 -11.00 23.67 2.68
C ARG A 237 -10.04 23.41 3.86
N VAL A 238 -10.46 22.61 4.82
CA VAL A 238 -9.67 22.33 6.03
C VAL A 238 -8.53 21.37 5.73
N LEU A 239 -8.85 20.18 5.17
CA LEU A 239 -7.86 19.13 4.90
C LEU A 239 -6.94 19.52 3.73
N GLY A 240 -7.48 20.08 2.66
CA GLY A 240 -6.70 20.55 1.52
C GLY A 240 -5.69 21.64 1.87
N SER A 241 -6.01 22.48 2.87
CA SER A 241 -5.02 23.43 3.40
C SER A 241 -3.84 22.71 4.04
N LYS A 242 -4.06 21.61 4.77
CA LYS A 242 -2.99 20.79 5.36
C LYS A 242 -2.17 20.07 4.31
N PHE A 243 -2.83 19.53 3.29
CA PHE A 243 -2.14 18.91 2.15
C PHE A 243 -1.16 19.90 1.49
N ARG A 244 -1.57 21.13 1.24
CA ARG A 244 -0.70 22.16 0.69
C ARG A 244 0.52 22.46 1.57
N GLU A 245 0.34 22.51 2.89
CA GLU A 245 1.46 22.68 3.83
C GLU A 245 2.44 21.50 3.74
N LEU A 246 1.94 20.25 3.63
CA LEU A 246 2.75 19.04 3.43
C LEU A 246 3.51 19.09 2.11
N VAL A 247 2.86 19.47 1.00
CA VAL A 247 3.50 19.61 -0.32
C VAL A 247 4.71 20.55 -0.26
N HIS A 248 4.59 21.69 0.40
CA HIS A 248 5.71 22.63 0.56
C HIS A 248 6.87 22.05 1.39
N VAL A 249 6.56 21.37 2.49
CA VAL A 249 7.57 20.72 3.34
C VAL A 249 8.30 19.63 2.55
N ARG A 250 7.57 18.75 1.86
CA ARG A 250 8.08 17.65 1.07
C ARG A 250 8.92 18.10 -0.11
N ARG A 251 8.49 19.16 -0.82
CA ARG A 251 9.32 19.81 -1.83
C ARG A 251 10.70 20.18 -1.27
N ARG A 252 10.72 20.84 -0.10
CA ARG A 252 11.98 21.27 0.51
C ARG A 252 12.85 20.10 0.95
N ILE A 253 12.24 19.01 1.43
CA ILE A 253 12.94 17.75 1.75
C ILE A 253 13.61 17.20 0.48
N ALA A 254 12.89 17.08 -0.63
CA ALA A 254 13.42 16.58 -1.89
C ALA A 254 14.60 17.43 -2.39
N GLU A 255 14.48 18.76 -2.36
CA GLU A 255 15.56 19.68 -2.72
C GLU A 255 16.83 19.45 -1.87
N LEU A 256 16.68 19.27 -0.55
CA LEU A 256 17.82 19.00 0.36
C LEU A 256 18.44 17.61 0.13
N LYS A 257 17.64 16.65 -0.33
CA LYS A 257 18.09 15.32 -0.73
C LYS A 257 18.73 15.32 -2.12
N GLY A 258 18.63 16.41 -2.89
CA GLY A 258 19.27 16.60 -4.19
C GLY A 258 18.43 16.24 -5.40
N TYR A 259 17.10 16.19 -5.21
CA TYR A 259 16.13 15.89 -6.28
C TYR A 259 15.48 17.18 -6.79
N ASP A 260 15.08 17.19 -8.05
CA ASP A 260 14.47 18.34 -8.71
C ASP A 260 13.02 18.56 -8.24
N ASN A 261 12.30 17.48 -7.90
CA ASN A 261 10.94 17.50 -7.35
C ASN A 261 10.71 16.32 -6.39
N TYR A 262 9.59 16.35 -5.66
CA TYR A 262 9.26 15.34 -4.68
C TYR A 262 8.84 14.02 -5.32
N SER A 263 8.19 14.02 -6.49
CA SER A 263 7.77 12.80 -7.18
C SER A 263 8.98 11.94 -7.54
N GLN A 264 10.05 12.55 -8.06
CA GLN A 264 11.28 11.83 -8.34
C GLN A 264 11.93 11.27 -7.06
N TYR A 265 11.99 12.08 -5.99
CA TYR A 265 12.51 11.62 -4.69
C TYR A 265 11.71 10.44 -4.15
N SER A 266 10.39 10.49 -4.23
CA SER A 266 9.50 9.43 -3.78
C SER A 266 9.72 8.14 -4.56
N PHE A 267 9.74 8.18 -5.90
CA PHE A 267 9.96 7.01 -6.74
C PHE A 267 11.31 6.35 -6.52
N GLU A 268 12.39 7.15 -6.51
CA GLU A 268 13.75 6.62 -6.49
C GLU A 268 14.25 6.30 -5.08
N ALA A 269 13.94 7.15 -4.08
CA ALA A 269 14.55 7.06 -2.76
C ALA A 269 13.61 6.57 -1.66
N VAL A 270 12.30 6.81 -1.77
CA VAL A 270 11.33 6.33 -0.78
C VAL A 270 10.89 4.91 -1.12
N TYR A 271 10.44 4.68 -2.37
CA TYR A 271 9.92 3.37 -2.79
C TYR A 271 10.94 2.50 -3.52
N GLY A 272 12.10 3.03 -3.93
CA GLY A 272 13.13 2.25 -4.60
C GLY A 272 12.68 1.60 -5.91
N ARG A 273 11.74 2.22 -6.62
CA ARG A 273 11.12 1.66 -7.83
C ARG A 273 12.14 1.48 -8.93
N ASP A 274 12.07 0.36 -9.65
CA ASP A 274 12.91 0.05 -10.81
C ASP A 274 12.27 0.48 -12.15
N TYR A 275 11.22 1.30 -12.08
CA TYR A 275 10.58 2.01 -13.18
C TYR A 275 10.51 3.52 -12.87
N THR A 276 10.42 4.31 -13.92
CA THR A 276 10.51 5.78 -13.83
C THR A 276 9.15 6.45 -13.79
N LEU A 277 9.10 7.75 -13.43
CA LEU A 277 7.89 8.57 -13.59
C LEU A 277 7.39 8.55 -15.04
N GLN A 278 8.27 8.55 -16.03
CA GLN A 278 7.89 8.48 -17.45
C GLN A 278 7.24 7.13 -17.79
N ASP A 279 7.68 6.02 -17.19
CA ASP A 279 7.01 4.73 -17.35
C ASP A 279 5.60 4.78 -16.73
N ALA A 280 5.46 5.40 -15.55
CA ALA A 280 4.16 5.59 -14.90
C ALA A 280 3.21 6.49 -15.72
N GLU A 281 3.70 7.62 -16.26
CA GLU A 281 2.93 8.47 -17.19
C GLU A 281 2.46 7.66 -18.43
N GLY A 282 3.35 6.82 -18.99
CA GLY A 282 3.04 5.93 -20.10
C GLY A 282 1.92 4.95 -19.73
N LEU A 283 2.04 4.29 -18.57
CA LEU A 283 1.02 3.36 -18.06
C LEU A 283 -0.33 4.06 -17.87
N CYS A 284 -0.37 5.25 -17.26
CA CYS A 284 -1.61 6.02 -17.11
C CYS A 284 -2.29 6.32 -18.46
N ALA A 285 -1.51 6.65 -19.48
CA ALA A 285 -2.05 6.89 -20.83
C ALA A 285 -2.61 5.59 -21.46
N ASP A 286 -1.93 4.46 -21.28
CA ASP A 286 -2.35 3.16 -21.80
C ASP A 286 -3.56 2.61 -21.04
N VAL A 287 -3.68 2.84 -19.73
CA VAL A 287 -4.87 2.53 -18.92
C VAL A 287 -6.10 3.24 -19.44
N LYS A 288 -6.00 4.52 -19.79
CA LYS A 288 -7.12 5.28 -20.38
C LYS A 288 -7.63 4.68 -21.69
N THR A 289 -6.75 4.06 -22.47
CA THR A 289 -7.09 3.53 -23.81
C THR A 289 -7.46 2.05 -23.81
N SER A 290 -6.98 1.27 -22.85
CA SER A 290 -7.14 -0.18 -22.81
C SER A 290 -8.01 -0.66 -21.64
N ILE A 291 -7.75 -0.15 -20.42
CA ILE A 291 -8.39 -0.66 -19.20
C ILE A 291 -9.74 0.07 -18.95
N VAL A 292 -9.80 1.39 -19.10
CA VAL A 292 -11.03 2.15 -18.90
C VAL A 292 -12.18 1.67 -19.81
N PRO A 293 -11.97 1.45 -21.13
CA PRO A 293 -13.02 0.88 -21.98
C PRO A 293 -13.42 -0.55 -21.57
N LEU A 294 -12.46 -1.37 -21.17
CA LEU A 294 -12.72 -2.72 -20.68
C LEU A 294 -13.58 -2.68 -19.41
N ASN A 295 -13.21 -1.86 -18.44
CA ASN A 295 -13.97 -1.69 -17.21
C ASN A 295 -15.41 -1.22 -17.48
N ASN A 296 -15.59 -0.26 -18.38
CA ASN A 296 -16.91 0.19 -18.78
C ASN A 296 -17.76 -0.92 -19.41
N ASP A 297 -17.16 -1.78 -20.24
CA ASP A 297 -17.87 -2.88 -20.87
C ASP A 297 -18.26 -3.95 -19.84
N ILE A 298 -17.36 -4.31 -18.92
CA ILE A 298 -17.62 -5.27 -17.85
C ILE A 298 -18.73 -4.74 -16.93
N TRP A 299 -18.69 -3.47 -16.56
CA TRP A 299 -19.67 -2.83 -15.66
C TRP A 299 -21.12 -2.82 -16.23
N HIS A 300 -21.27 -3.10 -17.52
CA HIS A 300 -22.57 -3.24 -18.17
C HIS A 300 -23.00 -4.71 -18.35
N MET A 301 -22.24 -5.66 -17.80
CA MET A 301 -22.63 -7.07 -17.82
C MET A 301 -23.82 -7.32 -16.87
N ASP A 302 -24.70 -8.20 -17.26
CA ASP A 302 -25.79 -8.65 -16.39
C ASP A 302 -25.30 -9.83 -15.53
N VAL A 303 -25.02 -9.59 -14.25
CA VAL A 303 -24.84 -10.64 -13.26
C VAL A 303 -26.19 -10.91 -12.59
N ALA A 304 -26.53 -12.19 -12.41
CA ALA A 304 -27.81 -12.57 -11.85
C ALA A 304 -27.98 -12.05 -10.42
N GLN A 305 -29.10 -11.38 -10.11
CA GLN A 305 -29.36 -10.85 -8.75
C GLN A 305 -29.34 -11.97 -7.70
N GLU A 306 -29.78 -13.16 -8.06
CA GLU A 306 -29.73 -14.33 -7.15
C GLU A 306 -28.30 -14.68 -6.73
N SER A 307 -27.29 -14.37 -7.55
CA SER A 307 -25.89 -14.57 -7.19
C SER A 307 -25.42 -13.56 -6.12
N TYR A 308 -25.79 -12.30 -6.25
CA TYR A 308 -25.55 -11.30 -5.21
C TYR A 308 -26.30 -11.63 -3.92
N ASP A 309 -27.60 -11.96 -4.03
CA ASP A 309 -28.40 -12.37 -2.84
C ASP A 309 -27.74 -13.55 -2.10
N SER A 310 -27.03 -14.42 -2.82
CA SER A 310 -26.29 -15.55 -2.24
C SER A 310 -24.99 -15.11 -1.57
N LEU A 311 -24.32 -14.09 -2.05
CA LEU A 311 -23.16 -13.47 -1.34
C LEU A 311 -23.60 -12.79 -0.04
N ASP A 312 -24.74 -12.12 -0.03
CA ASP A 312 -25.27 -11.45 1.16
C ASP A 312 -25.56 -12.43 2.30
N LEU A 313 -25.86 -13.72 2.00
CA LEU A 313 -26.03 -14.75 3.02
C LEU A 313 -24.73 -15.07 3.80
N MET A 314 -23.57 -14.61 3.33
CA MET A 314 -22.30 -14.79 4.06
C MET A 314 -22.19 -13.92 5.33
N GLU A 315 -23.09 -12.95 5.53
CA GLU A 315 -23.14 -12.09 6.72
C GLU A 315 -23.20 -12.90 8.04
N GLU A 316 -23.85 -14.06 8.03
CA GLU A 316 -24.02 -14.92 9.22
C GLU A 316 -22.81 -15.84 9.49
N SER A 317 -21.75 -15.79 8.66
CA SER A 317 -20.58 -16.67 8.81
C SER A 317 -19.82 -16.37 10.09
N SER A 318 -19.44 -17.41 10.83
CA SER A 318 -18.55 -17.27 11.99
C SER A 318 -17.09 -17.12 11.55
N THR A 319 -16.23 -16.61 12.43
CA THR A 319 -14.78 -16.57 12.19
C THR A 319 -14.22 -17.97 11.92
N GLU A 320 -14.72 -19.00 12.60
CA GLU A 320 -14.34 -20.39 12.38
C GLU A 320 -14.73 -20.90 10.99
N ASP A 321 -15.90 -20.48 10.47
CA ASP A 321 -16.35 -20.84 9.10
C ASP A 321 -15.43 -20.19 8.06
N ILE A 322 -15.07 -18.92 8.23
CA ILE A 322 -14.17 -18.18 7.35
C ILE A 322 -12.79 -18.85 7.34
N LEU A 323 -12.20 -19.07 8.53
CA LEU A 323 -10.90 -19.74 8.66
C LEU A 323 -10.92 -21.15 8.02
N ALA A 324 -11.98 -21.91 8.25
CA ALA A 324 -12.10 -23.26 7.68
C ALA A 324 -12.26 -23.23 6.14
N CYS A 325 -12.98 -22.25 5.61
CA CYS A 325 -13.19 -22.08 4.19
C CYS A 325 -11.88 -21.64 3.50
N VAL A 326 -11.29 -20.53 3.94
CA VAL A 326 -10.04 -19.99 3.37
C VAL A 326 -8.90 -21.00 3.51
N GLY A 327 -8.78 -21.69 4.65
CA GLY A 327 -7.75 -22.73 4.83
C GLY A 327 -7.87 -23.88 3.83
N ARG A 328 -9.09 -24.31 3.47
CA ARG A 328 -9.28 -25.30 2.41
C ARG A 328 -8.94 -24.74 1.03
N THR A 329 -9.32 -23.51 0.77
CA THR A 329 -9.06 -22.82 -0.50
C THR A 329 -7.56 -22.69 -0.75
N VAL A 330 -6.79 -22.10 0.19
CA VAL A 330 -5.34 -21.94 0.01
C VAL A 330 -4.59 -23.25 -0.03
N GLN A 331 -5.05 -24.29 0.69
CA GLN A 331 -4.51 -25.65 0.57
C GLN A 331 -4.78 -26.25 -0.81
N SER A 332 -5.91 -25.91 -1.43
CA SER A 332 -6.26 -26.38 -2.78
C SER A 332 -5.47 -25.63 -3.86
N VAL A 333 -5.14 -24.37 -3.62
CA VAL A 333 -4.20 -23.61 -4.48
C VAL A 333 -2.83 -24.29 -4.45
N ASN A 334 -2.23 -24.45 -3.27
CA ASN A 334 -0.95 -25.14 -3.09
C ASN A 334 -0.87 -25.78 -1.70
N PRO A 335 -0.46 -27.07 -1.58
CA PRO A 335 -0.32 -27.75 -0.29
C PRO A 335 0.61 -27.03 0.71
N GLU A 336 1.65 -26.35 0.24
CA GLU A 336 2.58 -25.59 1.08
C GLU A 336 1.90 -24.36 1.70
N LEU A 337 1.05 -23.65 0.95
CA LEU A 337 0.21 -22.57 1.50
C LEU A 337 -0.73 -23.10 2.59
N GLY A 338 -1.29 -24.30 2.40
CA GLY A 338 -2.08 -24.98 3.43
C GLY A 338 -1.28 -25.33 4.69
N GLU A 339 0.03 -25.59 4.59
CA GLU A 339 0.93 -25.81 5.73
C GLU A 339 1.23 -24.50 6.45
N ILE A 340 1.48 -23.42 5.72
CA ILE A 340 1.68 -22.07 6.28
C ILE A 340 0.41 -21.58 6.98
N PHE A 341 -0.78 -21.79 6.39
CA PHE A 341 -2.07 -21.43 7.00
C PHE A 341 -2.31 -22.17 8.32
N ARG A 342 -2.00 -23.49 8.36
CA ARG A 342 -2.06 -24.26 9.60
C ARG A 342 -1.05 -23.75 10.64
N TYR A 343 0.18 -23.39 10.23
CA TYR A 343 1.15 -22.76 11.12
C TYR A 343 0.61 -21.47 11.74
N MET A 344 -0.02 -20.60 10.94
CA MET A 344 -0.69 -19.38 11.40
C MET A 344 -1.75 -19.71 12.47
N GLN A 345 -2.64 -20.70 12.20
CA GLN A 345 -3.71 -21.10 13.11
C GLN A 345 -3.17 -21.75 14.39
N ASP A 346 -2.24 -22.70 14.28
CA ASP A 346 -1.69 -23.45 15.41
C ASP A 346 -0.89 -22.55 16.37
N ASN A 347 -0.36 -21.42 15.86
CA ASN A 347 0.37 -20.44 16.64
C ASN A 347 -0.43 -19.19 16.99
N GLU A 348 -1.77 -19.18 16.74
CA GLU A 348 -2.66 -18.08 17.13
C GLU A 348 -2.19 -16.72 16.53
N LEU A 349 -1.72 -16.73 15.28
CA LEU A 349 -1.12 -15.55 14.63
C LEU A 349 -2.17 -14.75 13.85
N TYR A 350 -3.32 -14.56 14.44
CA TYR A 350 -4.42 -13.76 13.87
C TYR A 350 -5.35 -13.20 14.96
N ASP A 351 -5.99 -12.09 14.62
CA ASP A 351 -7.13 -11.51 15.34
C ASP A 351 -8.20 -11.11 14.32
N ILE A 352 -9.26 -11.92 14.22
CA ILE A 352 -10.34 -11.76 13.25
C ILE A 352 -11.64 -11.61 14.03
N ARG A 353 -12.03 -10.38 14.34
CA ARG A 353 -13.22 -10.03 15.13
C ARG A 353 -13.93 -8.81 14.57
N SER A 354 -15.17 -8.58 14.95
CA SER A 354 -15.92 -7.37 14.65
C SER A 354 -15.89 -6.37 15.80
N GLY A 355 -15.82 -5.08 15.50
CA GLY A 355 -16.01 -4.00 16.47
C GLY A 355 -17.41 -3.98 17.06
N GLU A 356 -18.40 -4.58 16.41
CA GLU A 356 -19.79 -4.72 16.94
C GLU A 356 -19.86 -5.63 18.17
N ASP A 357 -18.86 -6.45 18.44
CA ASP A 357 -18.75 -7.29 19.63
C ASP A 357 -18.49 -6.51 20.93
N GLY A 358 -18.50 -5.17 20.87
CA GLY A 358 -18.51 -4.26 22.01
C GLY A 358 -17.14 -3.75 22.45
N GLN A 359 -16.13 -3.88 21.61
CA GLN A 359 -14.83 -3.22 21.73
C GLN A 359 -14.67 -2.17 20.62
N ASP A 360 -14.18 -0.99 20.96
CA ASP A 360 -13.81 0.05 19.98
C ASP A 360 -12.51 -0.39 19.28
N ARG A 361 -12.65 -1.20 18.24
CA ARG A 361 -11.52 -1.67 17.41
C ARG A 361 -11.21 -0.66 16.31
N VAL A 362 -9.97 -0.66 15.87
CA VAL A 362 -9.61 0.03 14.63
C VAL A 362 -10.33 -0.66 13.47
N ASP A 363 -10.97 0.14 12.63
CA ASP A 363 -11.62 -0.34 11.41
C ASP A 363 -10.59 -0.50 10.29
N ASN A 364 -9.85 -1.62 10.34
CA ASN A 364 -8.79 -1.92 9.39
C ASN A 364 -8.46 -3.41 9.32
N ASN A 365 -7.85 -3.83 8.18
CA ASN A 365 -7.29 -5.14 7.94
C ASN A 365 -5.82 -4.95 7.55
N TYR A 366 -4.93 -5.72 8.14
CA TYR A 366 -3.50 -5.64 7.83
C TYR A 366 -2.71 -6.83 8.37
N THR A 367 -1.51 -7.02 7.84
CA THR A 367 -0.53 -7.99 8.31
C THR A 367 0.76 -7.30 8.74
N VAL A 368 1.27 -7.65 9.91
CA VAL A 368 2.55 -7.14 10.43
C VAL A 368 3.55 -8.27 10.65
N GLY A 369 4.81 -8.01 10.34
CA GLY A 369 5.90 -8.96 10.57
C GLY A 369 6.34 -9.00 12.03
N PHE A 370 6.71 -10.19 12.51
CA PHE A 370 7.40 -10.37 13.77
C PHE A 370 8.84 -10.87 13.53
N PRO A 371 9.79 -9.97 13.23
CA PRO A 371 11.13 -10.34 12.80
C PRO A 371 11.88 -11.21 13.82
N SER A 372 11.65 -11.01 15.13
CA SER A 372 12.23 -11.88 16.17
C SER A 372 11.78 -13.35 16.08
N TYR A 373 10.66 -13.63 15.42
CA TYR A 373 10.13 -14.98 15.25
C TYR A 373 10.18 -15.46 13.79
N GLY A 374 10.49 -14.56 12.85
CA GLY A 374 10.51 -14.85 11.42
C GLY A 374 9.13 -15.18 10.87
N ASP A 375 8.06 -14.63 11.46
CA ASP A 375 6.68 -14.82 11.03
C ASP A 375 5.89 -13.51 11.09
N ALA A 376 4.55 -13.57 10.98
CA ALA A 376 3.70 -12.40 10.92
C ALA A 376 2.42 -12.60 11.74
N PHE A 377 1.60 -11.56 11.81
CA PHE A 377 0.29 -11.58 12.46
C PHE A 377 -0.75 -10.88 11.59
N ILE A 378 -1.90 -11.50 11.43
CA ILE A 378 -3.04 -10.96 10.68
C ILE A 378 -4.04 -10.31 11.65
N PHE A 379 -4.38 -9.04 11.39
CA PHE A 379 -5.45 -8.32 12.07
C PHE A 379 -6.57 -8.01 11.07
N ILE A 380 -7.80 -8.44 11.38
CA ILE A 380 -8.99 -8.16 10.56
C ILE A 380 -10.12 -7.65 11.47
N ASN A 381 -10.66 -6.48 11.11
CA ASN A 381 -11.90 -5.99 11.67
C ASN A 381 -13.05 -6.37 10.73
N ARG A 382 -13.82 -7.39 11.13
CA ARG A 382 -14.88 -7.96 10.31
C ARG A 382 -16.02 -6.98 10.08
N ASN A 383 -16.50 -6.92 8.86
CA ASN A 383 -17.68 -6.16 8.46
C ASN A 383 -18.93 -7.03 8.21
N HIS A 384 -18.83 -8.35 8.44
CA HIS A 384 -19.89 -9.32 8.25
C HIS A 384 -20.42 -9.41 6.81
N THR A 385 -19.55 -9.30 5.83
CA THR A 385 -19.87 -9.52 4.42
C THR A 385 -18.97 -10.59 3.81
N PHE A 386 -19.18 -10.93 2.55
CA PHE A 386 -18.26 -11.84 1.83
C PHE A 386 -16.83 -11.32 1.76
N THR A 387 -16.63 -10.00 1.91
CA THR A 387 -15.30 -9.39 1.89
C THR A 387 -14.42 -9.81 3.07
N ASP A 388 -15.00 -10.33 4.16
CA ASP A 388 -14.22 -10.95 5.26
C ASP A 388 -13.37 -12.14 4.76
N TYR A 389 -13.89 -12.92 3.80
CA TYR A 389 -13.15 -14.02 3.16
C TYR A 389 -12.03 -13.50 2.27
N GLN A 390 -12.34 -12.49 1.47
CA GLN A 390 -11.38 -11.84 0.56
C GLN A 390 -10.26 -11.20 1.36
N SER A 391 -10.57 -10.44 2.42
CA SER A 391 -9.59 -9.84 3.31
C SER A 391 -8.66 -10.89 3.93
N LEU A 392 -9.19 -12.02 4.40
CA LEU A 392 -8.34 -13.08 4.96
C LEU A 392 -7.43 -13.70 3.89
N ILE A 393 -7.89 -13.86 2.65
CA ILE A 393 -7.05 -14.35 1.55
C ILE A 393 -5.94 -13.35 1.24
N HIS A 394 -6.29 -12.06 1.16
CA HIS A 394 -5.35 -10.96 0.93
C HIS A 394 -4.27 -10.91 2.01
N GLU A 395 -4.68 -10.80 3.26
CA GLU A 395 -3.75 -10.72 4.40
C GLU A 395 -2.90 -11.98 4.56
N PHE A 396 -3.45 -13.14 4.19
CA PHE A 396 -2.68 -14.38 4.16
C PHE A 396 -1.64 -14.41 3.03
N GLY A 397 -1.86 -13.72 1.94
CA GLY A 397 -0.83 -13.47 0.92
C GLY A 397 0.38 -12.75 1.51
N HIS A 398 0.15 -11.64 2.24
CA HIS A 398 1.20 -10.94 2.98
C HIS A 398 1.85 -11.81 4.06
N PHE A 399 1.06 -12.54 4.85
CA PHE A 399 1.57 -13.47 5.86
C PHE A 399 2.54 -14.50 5.25
N SER A 400 2.17 -15.06 4.09
CA SER A 400 3.00 -16.03 3.39
C SER A 400 4.33 -15.42 2.93
N SER A 401 4.33 -14.16 2.50
CA SER A 401 5.56 -13.44 2.12
C SER A 401 6.48 -13.21 3.30
N TYR A 402 5.95 -12.77 4.44
CA TYR A 402 6.72 -12.65 5.68
C TYR A 402 7.29 -13.99 6.14
N TYR A 403 6.53 -15.08 5.96
CA TYR A 403 6.97 -16.42 6.35
C TYR A 403 8.23 -16.87 5.60
N TYR A 404 8.43 -16.40 4.36
CA TYR A 404 9.65 -16.67 3.57
C TYR A 404 10.73 -15.59 3.73
N ASN A 405 10.44 -14.47 4.38
CA ASN A 405 11.38 -13.38 4.53
C ASN A 405 12.48 -13.73 5.57
N SER A 406 13.75 -13.51 5.18
CA SER A 406 14.91 -13.75 6.05
C SER A 406 15.77 -12.51 6.24
N VAL A 407 15.34 -11.35 5.72
CA VAL A 407 16.10 -10.10 5.84
C VAL A 407 15.81 -9.47 7.20
N PRO A 408 16.83 -9.11 8.00
CA PRO A 408 16.64 -8.40 9.26
C PRO A 408 15.95 -7.04 9.03
N GLU A 409 15.06 -6.65 9.93
CA GLU A 409 14.23 -5.46 9.79
C GLU A 409 15.03 -4.16 9.59
N LEU A 410 16.22 -4.07 10.19
CA LEU A 410 17.11 -2.91 10.01
C LEU A 410 17.48 -2.64 8.53
N PHE A 411 17.46 -3.67 7.70
CA PHE A 411 17.78 -3.60 6.27
C PHE A 411 16.57 -3.85 5.38
N GLN A 412 15.43 -4.13 5.98
CA GLN A 412 14.22 -4.45 5.26
C GLN A 412 13.75 -3.23 4.45
N GLY A 413 13.76 -3.39 3.14
CA GLY A 413 12.97 -2.55 2.24
C GLY A 413 11.63 -3.22 1.96
N TYR A 414 10.62 -2.43 1.70
CA TYR A 414 9.33 -2.92 1.25
C TYR A 414 9.07 -2.41 -0.15
N SER A 415 9.06 -3.30 -1.12
CA SER A 415 8.54 -2.98 -2.44
C SER A 415 7.03 -3.12 -2.39
N VAL A 416 6.35 -2.01 -2.18
CA VAL A 416 4.89 -1.97 -2.14
C VAL A 416 4.28 -2.65 -3.35
N ASP A 417 4.81 -2.36 -4.52
CA ASP A 417 4.36 -2.93 -5.77
C ASP A 417 4.42 -4.48 -5.75
N VAL A 418 5.49 -5.08 -5.22
CA VAL A 418 5.65 -6.56 -5.15
C VAL A 418 4.81 -7.17 -4.03
N CYS A 419 4.80 -6.54 -2.84
CA CYS A 419 4.02 -7.04 -1.71
C CYS A 419 2.53 -7.15 -2.06
N GLU A 420 1.99 -6.19 -2.80
CA GLU A 420 0.60 -6.22 -3.22
C GLU A 420 0.34 -7.21 -4.37
N VAL A 421 1.33 -7.55 -5.21
CA VAL A 421 1.16 -8.69 -6.14
C VAL A 421 1.02 -10.00 -5.39
N GLN A 422 1.71 -10.15 -4.25
CA GLN A 422 1.66 -11.36 -3.43
C GLN A 422 0.29 -11.53 -2.75
N SER A 423 -0.36 -10.45 -2.30
CA SER A 423 -1.70 -10.48 -1.72
C SER A 423 -2.80 -10.59 -2.78
N GLN A 424 -2.87 -9.65 -3.72
CA GLN A 424 -3.87 -9.61 -4.79
C GLN A 424 -3.77 -10.83 -5.74
N GLY A 425 -2.54 -11.33 -5.97
CA GLY A 425 -2.33 -12.54 -6.76
C GLY A 425 -2.99 -13.77 -6.14
N LEU A 426 -2.96 -13.91 -4.80
CA LEU A 426 -3.65 -15.00 -4.11
C LEU A 426 -5.17 -14.85 -4.19
N GLU A 427 -5.69 -13.63 -4.06
CA GLU A 427 -7.11 -13.34 -4.27
C GLU A 427 -7.57 -13.81 -5.66
N MET A 428 -6.83 -13.44 -6.69
CA MET A 428 -7.16 -13.78 -8.05
C MET A 428 -7.04 -15.29 -8.35
N LEU A 429 -6.09 -16.00 -7.72
CA LEU A 429 -6.03 -17.47 -7.81
C LEU A 429 -7.18 -18.16 -7.05
N ALA A 430 -7.65 -17.57 -5.95
CA ALA A 430 -8.77 -18.10 -5.17
C ALA A 430 -10.09 -18.12 -5.96
N ASN A 431 -10.24 -17.28 -6.99
CA ASN A 431 -11.39 -17.32 -7.91
C ASN A 431 -11.64 -18.71 -8.55
N GLN A 432 -10.62 -19.53 -8.70
CA GLN A 432 -10.78 -20.91 -9.16
C GLN A 432 -11.70 -21.74 -8.25
N TYR A 433 -11.81 -21.34 -6.98
CA TYR A 433 -12.57 -22.03 -5.94
C TYR A 433 -13.81 -21.24 -5.49
N ALA A 434 -14.21 -20.21 -6.24
CA ALA A 434 -15.38 -19.39 -5.93
C ALA A 434 -16.65 -20.23 -5.70
N GLY A 435 -16.87 -21.25 -6.53
CA GLY A 435 -17.97 -22.18 -6.39
C GLY A 435 -17.94 -23.01 -5.10
N ASP A 436 -16.77 -23.35 -4.60
CA ASP A 436 -16.58 -24.08 -3.34
C ASP A 436 -16.72 -23.17 -2.13
N MET A 437 -16.39 -21.89 -2.27
CA MET A 437 -16.48 -20.87 -1.20
C MET A 437 -17.90 -20.30 -1.07
N PHE A 438 -18.52 -19.91 -2.20
CA PHE A 438 -19.73 -19.09 -2.21
C PHE A 438 -20.92 -19.76 -2.90
N GLY A 439 -20.77 -20.96 -3.46
CA GLY A 439 -21.87 -21.72 -4.08
C GLY A 439 -22.52 -20.95 -5.24
N GLU A 440 -23.81 -20.59 -5.09
CA GLU A 440 -24.56 -19.81 -6.09
C GLU A 440 -24.08 -18.34 -6.20
N GLY A 441 -23.34 -17.85 -5.22
CA GLY A 441 -22.71 -16.50 -5.20
C GLY A 441 -21.41 -16.40 -6.00
N ALA A 442 -20.91 -17.51 -6.56
CA ALA A 442 -19.62 -17.55 -7.23
C ALA A 442 -19.49 -16.59 -8.42
N GLU A 443 -20.56 -16.45 -9.23
CA GLU A 443 -20.56 -15.57 -10.40
C GLU A 443 -20.39 -14.09 -9.98
N ALA A 444 -21.13 -13.67 -8.96
CA ALA A 444 -21.00 -12.30 -8.42
C ALA A 444 -19.61 -12.07 -7.80
N PHE A 445 -19.09 -13.04 -7.06
CA PHE A 445 -17.75 -12.93 -6.48
C PHE A 445 -16.64 -12.80 -7.55
N GLU A 446 -16.68 -13.63 -8.60
CA GLU A 446 -15.72 -13.53 -9.71
C GLU A 446 -15.83 -12.18 -10.45
N PHE A 447 -17.05 -11.67 -10.62
CA PHE A 447 -17.31 -10.38 -11.23
C PHE A 447 -16.72 -9.24 -10.38
N GLU A 448 -17.01 -9.21 -9.08
CA GLU A 448 -16.49 -8.21 -8.15
C GLU A 448 -14.95 -8.26 -8.11
N SER A 449 -14.34 -9.44 -7.99
CA SER A 449 -12.88 -9.59 -7.93
C SER A 449 -12.18 -9.00 -9.18
N VAL A 450 -12.72 -9.20 -10.37
CA VAL A 450 -12.14 -8.65 -11.61
C VAL A 450 -12.38 -7.15 -11.71
N THR A 451 -13.59 -6.68 -11.38
CA THR A 451 -13.93 -5.26 -11.38
C THR A 451 -13.10 -4.47 -10.39
N ASP A 452 -12.84 -5.03 -9.21
CA ASP A 452 -12.00 -4.40 -8.19
C ASP A 452 -10.57 -4.17 -8.68
N MET A 453 -9.95 -5.16 -9.31
CA MET A 453 -8.59 -4.99 -9.87
C MET A 453 -8.55 -3.92 -10.96
N LEU A 454 -9.56 -3.85 -11.82
CA LEU A 454 -9.66 -2.80 -12.84
C LEU A 454 -9.89 -1.43 -12.21
N TYR A 455 -10.76 -1.34 -11.20
CA TYR A 455 -11.04 -0.12 -10.46
C TYR A 455 -9.79 0.40 -9.75
N VAL A 456 -9.09 -0.45 -8.99
CA VAL A 456 -7.84 -0.10 -8.30
C VAL A 456 -6.80 0.41 -9.29
N THR A 457 -6.67 -0.23 -10.46
CA THR A 457 -5.75 0.23 -11.51
C THR A 457 -6.09 1.65 -11.99
N ILE A 458 -7.36 1.92 -12.27
CA ILE A 458 -7.82 3.23 -12.77
C ILE A 458 -7.64 4.30 -11.69
N MET A 459 -8.05 4.00 -10.45
CA MET A 459 -7.89 4.91 -9.32
C MET A 459 -6.43 5.27 -9.06
N SER A 460 -5.56 4.26 -9.13
CA SER A 460 -4.11 4.46 -8.94
C SER A 460 -3.52 5.39 -9.98
N CYS A 461 -3.90 5.24 -11.24
CA CYS A 461 -3.48 6.15 -12.30
C CYS A 461 -4.01 7.58 -12.13
N MET A 462 -5.29 7.73 -11.73
CA MET A 462 -5.89 9.04 -11.45
C MET A 462 -5.14 9.77 -10.33
N LEU A 463 -4.86 9.07 -9.23
CA LEU A 463 -4.16 9.64 -8.08
C LEU A 463 -2.69 9.93 -8.42
N GLN A 464 -2.02 9.06 -9.17
CA GLN A 464 -0.66 9.30 -9.65
C GLN A 464 -0.56 10.59 -10.48
N GLU A 465 -1.44 10.77 -11.47
CA GLU A 465 -1.45 11.99 -12.29
C GLU A 465 -1.75 13.24 -11.45
N PHE A 466 -2.65 13.14 -10.47
CA PHE A 466 -2.98 14.25 -9.59
C PHE A 466 -1.80 14.65 -8.70
N GLU A 467 -1.18 13.70 -8.00
CA GLU A 467 -0.05 13.96 -7.13
C GLU A 467 1.13 14.50 -7.92
N GLU A 468 1.40 13.94 -9.08
CA GLU A 468 2.47 14.42 -9.95
C GLU A 468 2.25 15.88 -10.38
N ALA A 469 1.03 16.24 -10.81
CA ALA A 469 0.68 17.63 -11.14
C ALA A 469 0.89 18.57 -9.95
N VAL A 470 0.48 18.17 -8.75
CA VAL A 470 0.62 18.99 -7.54
C VAL A 470 2.10 19.13 -7.11
N TYR A 471 2.89 18.05 -7.16
CA TYR A 471 4.31 18.14 -6.79
C TYR A 471 5.18 18.83 -7.85
N MET A 472 4.74 18.87 -9.10
CA MET A 472 5.37 19.69 -10.15
C MET A 472 5.06 21.18 -9.99
N GLU A 473 3.86 21.53 -9.48
CA GLU A 473 3.43 22.92 -9.21
C GLU A 473 3.08 23.13 -7.73
N PRO A 474 4.04 23.07 -6.80
CA PRO A 474 3.75 23.04 -5.36
C PRO A 474 3.12 24.33 -4.81
N ASP A 475 3.08 25.40 -5.59
CA ASP A 475 2.38 26.64 -5.27
C ASP A 475 0.93 26.66 -5.77
N MET A 476 0.43 25.55 -6.33
CA MET A 476 -0.94 25.38 -6.82
C MET A 476 -1.95 25.79 -5.73
N SER A 477 -2.99 26.55 -6.13
CA SER A 477 -4.04 26.91 -5.19
C SER A 477 -4.95 25.70 -4.92
N LEU A 478 -5.67 25.69 -3.80
CA LEU A 478 -6.63 24.63 -3.49
C LEU A 478 -7.75 24.54 -4.58
N GLU A 479 -8.18 25.69 -5.10
CA GLU A 479 -9.15 25.76 -6.19
C GLU A 479 -8.60 25.12 -7.48
N ASP A 480 -7.32 25.38 -7.80
CA ASP A 480 -6.69 24.75 -8.96
C ASP A 480 -6.49 23.24 -8.75
N MET A 481 -6.14 22.78 -7.54
CA MET A 481 -6.09 21.34 -7.21
C MET A 481 -7.43 20.66 -7.43
N ASN A 482 -8.52 21.24 -6.93
CA ASN A 482 -9.88 20.70 -7.12
C ASN A 482 -10.29 20.64 -8.60
N ARG A 483 -9.87 21.62 -9.40
CA ARG A 483 -10.11 21.64 -10.84
C ARG A 483 -9.24 20.61 -11.57
N THR A 484 -7.96 20.55 -11.24
CA THR A 484 -7.01 19.58 -11.82
C THR A 484 -7.49 18.14 -11.56
N PHE A 485 -7.93 17.84 -10.33
CA PHE A 485 -8.46 16.51 -10.02
C PHE A 485 -9.69 16.18 -10.85
N LYS A 486 -10.60 17.16 -11.04
CA LYS A 486 -11.78 16.99 -11.89
C LYS A 486 -11.42 16.78 -13.36
N GLU A 487 -10.45 17.52 -13.89
CA GLU A 487 -9.98 17.36 -15.27
C GLU A 487 -9.35 15.96 -15.49
N ILE A 488 -8.60 15.47 -14.51
CA ILE A 488 -8.05 14.11 -14.53
C ILE A 488 -9.18 13.09 -14.47
N GLN A 489 -10.12 13.22 -13.54
CA GLN A 489 -11.28 12.35 -13.42
C GLN A 489 -12.05 12.25 -14.75
N ASP A 490 -12.29 13.39 -15.43
CA ASP A 490 -12.95 13.42 -16.73
C ASP A 490 -12.18 12.63 -17.80
N SER A 491 -10.86 12.64 -17.74
CA SER A 491 -10.03 11.88 -18.66
C SER A 491 -10.13 10.36 -18.49
N TYR A 492 -10.65 9.89 -17.34
CA TYR A 492 -10.99 8.49 -17.04
C TYR A 492 -12.51 8.23 -17.08
N HIS A 493 -13.27 9.03 -17.82
CA HIS A 493 -14.73 8.97 -17.98
C HIS A 493 -15.59 9.46 -16.81
N GLY A 494 -15.00 10.02 -15.74
CA GLY A 494 -15.66 10.93 -14.80
C GLY A 494 -16.70 10.38 -13.83
N TRP A 495 -16.74 9.05 -13.56
CA TRP A 495 -17.83 8.47 -12.75
C TRP A 495 -17.38 7.85 -11.40
N TYR A 496 -16.14 8.09 -11.01
CA TYR A 496 -15.59 7.54 -9.76
C TYR A 496 -15.86 8.42 -8.53
N TYR A 497 -15.99 9.74 -8.73
CA TYR A 497 -16.22 10.70 -7.66
C TYR A 497 -17.37 11.64 -8.01
N ASP A 498 -18.01 12.20 -6.99
CA ASP A 498 -19.05 13.17 -7.18
C ASP A 498 -18.54 14.45 -7.86
N VAL A 499 -19.33 14.98 -8.79
CA VAL A 499 -19.01 16.17 -9.55
C VAL A 499 -19.94 17.29 -9.15
N TYR A 500 -19.37 18.37 -8.66
CA TYR A 500 -20.09 19.54 -8.21
C TYR A 500 -20.30 20.53 -9.36
N ASP A 501 -21.37 21.35 -9.29
CA ASP A 501 -21.82 22.28 -10.35
C ASP A 501 -20.74 23.25 -10.89
N GLU A 502 -19.67 23.50 -10.13
CA GLU A 502 -18.57 24.39 -10.49
C GLU A 502 -17.48 23.75 -11.35
N GLY A 503 -17.67 22.50 -11.79
CA GLY A 503 -16.66 21.76 -12.55
C GLY A 503 -15.40 21.44 -11.72
N VAL A 504 -15.58 21.14 -10.45
CA VAL A 504 -14.54 20.76 -9.48
C VAL A 504 -14.90 19.46 -8.80
N CYS A 505 -13.90 18.76 -8.26
CA CYS A 505 -14.08 17.63 -7.38
C CYS A 505 -13.33 17.88 -6.07
N TYR A 506 -14.00 17.67 -4.95
CA TYR A 506 -13.47 17.95 -3.61
C TYR A 506 -12.99 16.70 -2.89
N ASP A 507 -13.43 15.50 -3.30
CA ASP A 507 -13.35 14.26 -2.53
C ASP A 507 -11.94 13.65 -2.48
N TRP A 508 -11.00 14.15 -3.26
CA TRP A 508 -9.61 13.70 -3.19
C TRP A 508 -9.00 13.83 -1.78
N VAL A 509 -9.52 14.75 -0.95
CA VAL A 509 -9.06 14.91 0.45
C VAL A 509 -9.43 13.72 1.34
N ASP A 510 -10.30 12.81 0.87
CA ASP A 510 -10.69 11.60 1.57
C ASP A 510 -9.70 10.46 1.36
N VAL A 511 -8.79 10.62 0.40
CA VAL A 511 -7.71 9.66 0.17
C VAL A 511 -6.56 9.95 1.11
N SER A 512 -6.54 9.28 2.26
CA SER A 512 -5.54 9.52 3.31
C SER A 512 -4.10 9.29 2.86
N HIS A 513 -3.87 8.39 1.91
CA HIS A 513 -2.54 8.12 1.33
C HIS A 513 -1.90 9.34 0.70
N LEU A 514 -2.66 10.27 0.12
CA LEU A 514 -2.11 11.54 -0.39
C LEU A 514 -1.38 12.32 0.71
N PHE A 515 -1.87 12.19 1.95
CA PHE A 515 -1.26 12.85 3.11
C PHE A 515 -0.11 12.05 3.68
N TYR A 516 -0.27 10.74 3.89
CA TYR A 516 0.73 9.91 4.59
C TYR A 516 1.82 9.36 3.69
N SER A 517 1.45 8.88 2.50
CA SER A 517 2.30 8.09 1.62
C SER A 517 2.16 8.54 0.17
N PRO A 518 2.59 9.77 -0.16
CA PRO A 518 2.40 10.30 -1.50
C PRO A 518 3.05 9.42 -2.57
N LEU A 519 2.33 9.26 -3.68
CA LEU A 519 2.71 8.43 -4.83
C LEU A 519 2.76 6.90 -4.53
N TYR A 520 2.15 6.50 -3.41
CA TYR A 520 2.03 5.09 -3.03
C TYR A 520 1.10 4.31 -3.97
N TYR A 521 -0.02 4.94 -4.36
CA TYR A 521 -1.10 4.28 -5.11
C TYR A 521 -0.66 3.64 -6.42
N MET A 522 0.41 4.13 -7.05
CA MET A 522 0.97 3.49 -8.25
C MET A 522 1.30 2.02 -8.02
N GLY A 523 1.74 1.67 -6.81
CA GLY A 523 1.99 0.29 -6.40
C GLY A 523 0.74 -0.59 -6.47
N TYR A 524 -0.41 -0.09 -6.01
CA TYR A 524 -1.68 -0.83 -6.12
C TYR A 524 -2.11 -1.04 -7.58
N GLY A 525 -1.90 -0.05 -8.45
CA GLY A 525 -2.26 -0.17 -9.87
C GLY A 525 -1.40 -1.19 -10.62
N THR A 526 -0.09 -1.16 -10.40
CA THR A 526 0.85 -2.09 -11.03
C THR A 526 0.61 -3.52 -10.53
N SER A 527 0.36 -3.69 -9.23
CA SER A 527 0.10 -5.00 -8.64
C SER A 527 -1.23 -5.59 -9.08
N ALA A 528 -2.30 -4.79 -9.17
CA ALA A 528 -3.60 -5.24 -9.66
C ALA A 528 -3.53 -5.75 -11.10
N LEU A 529 -2.79 -5.06 -11.97
CA LEU A 529 -2.54 -5.53 -13.34
C LEU A 529 -1.77 -6.84 -13.37
N SER A 530 -0.75 -7.00 -12.52
CA SER A 530 0.01 -8.26 -12.40
C SER A 530 -0.83 -9.40 -11.85
N ALA A 531 -1.74 -9.12 -10.90
CA ALA A 531 -2.68 -10.09 -10.36
C ALA A 531 -3.71 -10.53 -11.42
N LEU A 532 -4.22 -9.59 -12.24
CA LEU A 532 -5.05 -9.90 -13.39
C LEU A 532 -4.30 -10.76 -14.42
N ASP A 533 -3.00 -10.49 -14.65
CA ASP A 533 -2.19 -11.32 -15.56
C ASP A 533 -2.07 -12.74 -15.03
N LEU A 534 -1.75 -12.91 -13.75
CA LEU A 534 -1.71 -14.22 -13.08
C LEU A 534 -3.06 -14.94 -13.20
N TRP A 535 -4.18 -14.22 -13.02
CA TRP A 535 -5.52 -14.77 -13.22
C TRP A 535 -5.75 -15.24 -14.65
N THR A 536 -5.33 -14.48 -15.68
CA THR A 536 -5.48 -14.91 -17.08
C THR A 536 -4.66 -16.16 -17.39
N ILE A 537 -3.45 -16.28 -16.82
CA ILE A 537 -2.61 -17.48 -16.92
C ILE A 537 -3.33 -18.66 -16.27
N SER A 538 -3.89 -18.48 -15.06
CA SER A 538 -4.56 -19.55 -14.31
C SER A 538 -5.73 -20.19 -15.06
N ARG A 539 -6.41 -19.45 -15.95
CA ARG A 539 -7.51 -19.95 -16.77
C ARG A 539 -7.08 -20.87 -17.92
N SER A 540 -5.81 -20.84 -18.30
CA SER A 540 -5.25 -21.66 -19.38
C SER A 540 -4.20 -22.66 -18.90
N ASP A 541 -3.44 -22.34 -17.87
CA ASP A 541 -2.35 -23.12 -17.27
C ASP A 541 -2.35 -22.92 -15.76
N TRP A 542 -3.18 -23.68 -15.06
CA TRP A 542 -3.30 -23.59 -13.61
C TRP A 542 -1.99 -23.89 -12.88
N ASP A 543 -1.32 -24.98 -13.24
CA ASP A 543 -0.07 -25.38 -12.59
C ASP A 543 1.02 -24.33 -12.81
N GLY A 544 1.11 -23.77 -14.01
CA GLY A 544 2.04 -22.68 -14.32
C GLY A 544 1.74 -21.40 -13.53
N ALA A 545 0.48 -21.04 -13.34
CA ALA A 545 0.09 -19.88 -12.54
C ALA A 545 0.45 -20.07 -11.05
N VAL A 546 0.20 -21.26 -10.51
CA VAL A 546 0.58 -21.57 -9.12
C VAL A 546 2.11 -21.56 -8.94
N ASP A 547 2.87 -22.13 -9.87
CA ASP A 547 4.33 -22.09 -9.85
C ASP A 547 4.86 -20.63 -9.91
N THR A 548 4.25 -19.77 -10.75
CA THR A 548 4.54 -18.34 -10.82
C THR A 548 4.28 -17.65 -9.48
N TYR A 549 3.12 -17.88 -8.87
CA TYR A 549 2.75 -17.30 -7.58
C TYR A 549 3.71 -17.74 -6.45
N MET A 550 4.02 -19.04 -6.38
CA MET A 550 4.99 -19.54 -5.40
C MET A 550 6.39 -18.92 -5.63
N GLY A 551 6.78 -18.71 -6.89
CA GLY A 551 8.00 -17.98 -7.25
C GLY A 551 8.01 -16.55 -6.71
N LEU A 552 6.88 -15.83 -6.83
CA LEU A 552 6.73 -14.47 -6.30
C LEU A 552 6.90 -14.40 -4.78
N LEU A 553 6.38 -15.37 -4.03
CA LEU A 553 6.54 -15.43 -2.57
C LEU A 553 8.00 -15.60 -2.15
N HIS A 554 8.85 -16.18 -2.98
CA HIS A 554 10.27 -16.39 -2.71
C HIS A 554 11.19 -15.24 -3.14
N GLU A 555 10.67 -14.23 -3.85
CA GLU A 555 11.47 -13.08 -4.31
C GLU A 555 11.86 -12.10 -3.18
N GLY A 556 11.20 -12.17 -2.04
CA GLY A 556 11.42 -11.26 -0.92
C GLY A 556 10.55 -10.00 -0.98
N LEU A 557 10.47 -9.31 0.15
CA LEU A 557 9.60 -8.13 0.34
C LEU A 557 10.17 -6.85 -0.29
N ASP A 558 11.47 -6.80 -0.56
CA ASP A 558 12.21 -5.65 -1.09
C ASP A 558 12.60 -5.80 -2.57
N ALA A 559 12.13 -6.87 -3.22
CA ALA A 559 12.47 -7.16 -4.60
C ALA A 559 11.99 -6.07 -5.56
N PRO A 560 12.80 -5.65 -6.56
CA PRO A 560 12.38 -4.63 -7.52
C PRO A 560 11.26 -5.18 -8.42
N TYR A 561 10.18 -4.40 -8.55
CA TYR A 561 8.92 -4.85 -9.16
C TYR A 561 9.08 -5.39 -10.59
N ARG A 562 9.56 -4.55 -11.51
CA ARG A 562 9.64 -4.90 -12.95
C ARG A 562 10.56 -6.10 -13.20
N GLY A 563 11.70 -6.12 -12.49
CA GLY A 563 12.64 -7.23 -12.54
C GLY A 563 12.04 -8.53 -12.01
N THR A 564 11.24 -8.46 -10.96
CA THR A 564 10.54 -9.61 -10.35
C THR A 564 9.46 -10.16 -11.28
N MET A 565 8.59 -9.30 -11.83
CA MET A 565 7.57 -9.72 -12.79
C MET A 565 8.18 -10.46 -13.98
N TYR A 566 9.27 -9.92 -14.55
CA TYR A 566 10.01 -10.56 -15.63
C TYR A 566 10.56 -11.95 -15.26
N ARG A 567 11.16 -12.11 -14.06
CA ARG A 567 11.69 -13.40 -13.60
C ARG A 567 10.61 -14.44 -13.37
N CYS A 568 9.45 -14.01 -12.89
CA CYS A 568 8.29 -14.85 -12.65
C CYS A 568 7.47 -15.12 -13.93
N GLY A 569 7.83 -14.52 -15.06
CA GLY A 569 7.16 -14.76 -16.35
C GLY A 569 5.84 -14.02 -16.52
N LEU A 570 5.60 -12.97 -15.73
CA LEU A 570 4.47 -12.06 -15.88
C LEU A 570 4.78 -10.96 -16.90
N ARG A 571 3.73 -10.39 -17.47
CA ARG A 571 3.82 -9.30 -18.45
C ARG A 571 4.44 -8.05 -17.84
N ASP A 572 5.14 -7.29 -18.68
CA ASP A 572 5.58 -5.94 -18.34
C ASP A 572 4.43 -4.96 -18.55
N VAL A 573 3.75 -4.58 -17.48
CA VAL A 573 2.59 -3.67 -17.52
C VAL A 573 2.92 -2.28 -18.08
N PHE A 574 4.20 -1.93 -18.17
CA PHE A 574 4.68 -0.68 -18.79
C PHE A 574 4.95 -0.82 -20.31
N ASP A 575 4.75 -2.01 -20.89
CA ASP A 575 4.74 -2.20 -22.33
C ASP A 575 3.30 -2.12 -22.86
N SER A 576 3.00 -1.11 -23.67
CA SER A 576 1.66 -0.85 -24.21
C SER A 576 1.06 -2.06 -24.94
N GLY A 577 1.87 -2.85 -25.63
CA GLY A 577 1.41 -4.02 -26.36
C GLY A 577 1.07 -5.18 -25.44
N GLU A 578 1.82 -5.35 -24.35
CA GLU A 578 1.54 -6.36 -23.32
C GLU A 578 0.30 -5.99 -22.51
N LEU A 579 0.10 -4.71 -22.16
CA LEU A 579 -1.10 -4.23 -21.48
C LEU A 579 -2.36 -4.36 -22.36
N GLU A 580 -2.29 -4.01 -23.65
CA GLU A 580 -3.41 -4.22 -24.60
C GLU A 580 -3.75 -5.71 -24.72
N SER A 581 -2.72 -6.58 -24.76
CA SER A 581 -2.91 -8.03 -24.77
C SER A 581 -3.59 -8.53 -23.51
N LEU A 582 -3.20 -8.04 -22.33
CA LEU A 582 -3.83 -8.36 -21.04
C LEU A 582 -5.30 -7.96 -21.04
N ALA A 583 -5.61 -6.73 -21.45
CA ALA A 583 -7.00 -6.24 -21.54
C ALA A 583 -7.84 -7.11 -22.50
N GLY A 584 -7.24 -7.54 -23.63
CA GLY A 584 -7.88 -8.46 -24.58
C GLY A 584 -8.15 -9.85 -23.99
N ASP A 585 -7.22 -10.36 -23.18
CA ASP A 585 -7.39 -11.66 -22.51
C ASP A 585 -8.51 -11.59 -21.43
N VAL A 586 -8.53 -10.53 -20.61
CA VAL A 586 -9.59 -10.31 -19.61
C VAL A 586 -10.95 -10.19 -20.33
N ARG A 587 -11.04 -9.39 -21.40
CA ARG A 587 -12.26 -9.22 -22.19
C ARG A 587 -12.80 -10.57 -22.71
N ARG A 588 -11.93 -11.40 -23.25
CA ARG A 588 -12.31 -12.73 -23.76
C ARG A 588 -12.78 -13.65 -22.63
N LEU A 589 -12.09 -13.67 -21.51
CA LEU A 589 -12.42 -14.50 -20.35
C LEU A 589 -13.74 -14.09 -19.70
N GLN A 590 -14.10 -12.79 -19.75
CA GLN A 590 -15.39 -12.27 -19.33
C GLN A 590 -16.51 -12.45 -20.37
N GLY A 591 -16.24 -13.13 -21.48
CA GLY A 591 -17.23 -13.37 -22.52
C GLY A 591 -17.61 -12.17 -23.38
N LEU A 592 -16.87 -11.09 -23.29
CA LEU A 592 -17.03 -9.86 -24.09
C LEU A 592 -16.29 -10.00 -25.44
N GLU A 593 -16.62 -11.04 -26.23
CA GLU A 593 -16.05 -11.20 -27.58
C GLU A 593 -16.44 -10.00 -28.46
N GLN A 594 -15.46 -9.45 -29.20
CA GLN A 594 -15.77 -8.54 -30.29
C GLN A 594 -16.51 -9.33 -31.38
N ASP A 595 -17.80 -9.09 -31.52
CA ASP A 595 -18.50 -9.44 -32.77
C ASP A 595 -17.78 -8.70 -33.90
N GLY A 596 -17.05 -9.49 -34.72
CA GLY A 596 -16.31 -8.93 -35.84
C GLY A 596 -17.28 -8.25 -36.79
N GLU A 597 -17.22 -6.95 -36.82
CA GLU A 597 -17.45 -5.94 -37.84
C GLU A 597 -18.00 -4.63 -37.21
N GLY A 598 -17.12 -3.64 -37.08
CA GLY A 598 -17.47 -2.22 -37.19
C GLY A 598 -18.43 -1.66 -36.13
N SER A 599 -18.06 -1.55 -34.88
CA SER A 599 -18.67 -0.51 -34.03
C SER A 599 -17.93 0.79 -34.26
N GLU A 600 -18.58 1.75 -34.95
CA GLU A 600 -18.17 3.14 -34.95
C GLU A 600 -18.12 3.60 -33.47
N VAL A 601 -16.99 4.12 -33.07
CA VAL A 601 -16.84 4.82 -31.79
C VAL A 601 -17.91 5.90 -31.73
N PRO A 602 -18.82 5.93 -30.73
CA PRO A 602 -19.82 6.96 -30.61
C PRO A 602 -19.10 8.32 -30.51
N SER A 603 -19.46 9.24 -31.39
CA SER A 603 -18.90 10.59 -31.33
C SER A 603 -19.35 11.27 -30.03
N GLN A 604 -18.53 12.16 -29.48
CA GLN A 604 -18.80 12.92 -28.26
C GLN A 604 -20.19 13.57 -28.16
N GLU A 605 -20.91 13.70 -29.30
CA GLU A 605 -22.29 14.20 -29.34
C GLU A 605 -23.35 13.19 -28.88
N ASP A 606 -23.05 11.87 -28.88
CA ASP A 606 -23.99 10.81 -28.48
C ASP A 606 -23.91 10.48 -26.99
N ALA A 607 -22.79 10.67 -26.36
CA ALA A 607 -22.61 10.48 -24.90
C ALA A 607 -23.44 11.49 -24.08
N GLY A 608 -23.62 12.72 -24.60
CA GLY A 608 -24.47 13.74 -23.98
C GLY A 608 -25.99 13.50 -24.13
N ARG A 609 -26.39 12.49 -24.91
CA ARG A 609 -27.82 12.15 -25.10
C ARG A 609 -28.29 10.92 -24.35
N ALA A 610 -27.39 10.08 -23.92
CA ALA A 610 -27.72 8.89 -23.14
C ALA A 610 -28.09 9.22 -21.67
N GLY A 611 -27.63 10.37 -21.15
CA GLY A 611 -27.91 10.83 -19.79
C GLY A 611 -29.30 11.33 -19.48
N THR A 612 -30.23 11.44 -20.49
CA THR A 612 -31.54 12.07 -20.28
C THR A 612 -32.77 11.15 -20.42
N ASN A 613 -32.61 9.83 -20.54
CA ASN A 613 -33.73 8.90 -20.71
C ASN A 613 -33.78 7.76 -19.66
N LEU A 614 -33.43 8.04 -18.42
CA LEU A 614 -33.59 7.10 -17.30
C LEU A 614 -34.83 7.37 -16.44
N GLU A 615 -35.93 7.84 -17.06
CA GLU A 615 -37.26 7.78 -16.42
C GLU A 615 -37.87 6.41 -16.66
N GLY A 616 -37.74 5.49 -15.71
CA GLY A 616 -38.57 4.28 -15.73
C GLY A 616 -37.93 2.97 -15.21
N ARG A 617 -37.00 2.99 -14.26
CA ARG A 617 -36.63 1.77 -13.52
C ARG A 617 -36.85 1.99 -12.03
N PRO A 618 -37.32 0.97 -11.28
CA PRO A 618 -37.48 1.09 -9.83
C PRO A 618 -36.10 1.19 -9.16
N ASP A 619 -36.03 2.16 -8.31
CA ASP A 619 -34.85 2.81 -7.76
C ASP A 619 -34.30 2.09 -6.55
N SER A 620 -33.02 2.27 -6.31
CA SER A 620 -32.34 2.53 -5.06
C SER A 620 -31.60 1.43 -4.30
N GLY A 621 -31.83 0.15 -4.54
CA GLY A 621 -31.08 -0.87 -3.78
C GLY A 621 -29.63 -1.07 -4.25
N LEU A 622 -29.42 -1.15 -5.56
CA LEU A 622 -28.11 -1.49 -6.15
C LEU A 622 -27.06 -0.35 -6.10
N ARG A 623 -27.49 0.91 -6.16
CA ARG A 623 -26.54 2.04 -6.05
C ARG A 623 -25.95 2.16 -4.66
N VAL A 624 -26.72 1.83 -3.63
CA VAL A 624 -26.27 1.87 -2.24
C VAL A 624 -25.31 0.71 -1.94
N VAL A 625 -25.55 -0.48 -2.48
CA VAL A 625 -24.68 -1.65 -2.29
C VAL A 625 -23.35 -1.48 -3.03
N GLY A 626 -23.35 -1.04 -4.28
CA GLY A 626 -22.10 -0.75 -5.02
C GLY A 626 -21.29 0.38 -4.37
N LEU A 627 -21.93 1.44 -3.87
CA LEU A 627 -21.28 2.52 -3.13
C LEU A 627 -20.77 2.07 -1.75
N LEU A 628 -21.48 1.18 -1.07
CA LEU A 628 -21.05 0.63 0.23
C LEU A 628 -19.90 -0.37 0.09
N VAL A 629 -19.88 -1.20 -0.95
CA VAL A 629 -18.74 -2.10 -1.26
C VAL A 629 -17.53 -1.27 -1.71
N MET A 630 -17.74 -0.26 -2.55
CA MET A 630 -16.68 0.66 -2.98
C MET A 630 -16.16 1.52 -1.82
N ALA A 631 -17.03 1.99 -0.93
CA ALA A 631 -16.62 2.67 0.29
C ALA A 631 -15.91 1.70 1.26
N GLY A 632 -16.32 0.43 1.33
CA GLY A 632 -15.68 -0.60 2.15
C GLY A 632 -14.25 -0.89 1.69
N ILE A 633 -14.01 -1.05 0.40
CA ILE A 633 -12.67 -1.32 -0.16
C ILE A 633 -11.79 -0.08 -0.11
N CYS A 634 -12.31 1.11 -0.40
CA CYS A 634 -11.59 2.37 -0.15
C CYS A 634 -11.29 2.57 1.34
N VAL A 635 -12.18 2.17 2.23
CA VAL A 635 -12.00 2.22 3.69
C VAL A 635 -10.92 1.22 4.12
N ILE A 636 -10.90 0.01 3.61
CA ILE A 636 -9.87 -1.01 3.88
C ILE A 636 -8.49 -0.49 3.47
N LEU A 637 -8.37 0.15 2.32
CA LEU A 637 -7.12 0.73 1.83
C LEU A 637 -6.75 2.05 2.54
N VAL A 638 -7.74 2.85 2.96
CA VAL A 638 -7.54 4.18 3.57
C VAL A 638 -7.04 4.08 5.01
N PHE A 639 -7.37 3.03 5.75
CA PHE A 639 -7.08 2.95 7.19
C PHE A 639 -5.72 2.36 7.57
N GLN A 640 -4.99 1.70 6.67
CA GLN A 640 -3.69 1.10 7.01
C GLN A 640 -2.66 2.07 7.60
N ILE A 641 -2.77 3.36 7.32
CA ILE A 641 -1.82 4.39 7.78
C ILE A 641 -2.39 5.28 8.90
N MET A 642 -3.71 5.36 9.09
CA MET A 642 -4.29 6.15 10.20
C MET A 642 -3.84 5.67 11.59
N ILE A 643 -3.42 4.42 11.71
CA ILE A 643 -3.08 3.76 12.96
C ILE A 643 -1.78 4.28 13.56
N LEU A 644 -0.79 4.62 12.77
CA LEU A 644 0.47 5.18 13.26
C LEU A 644 0.31 6.55 13.94
N CYS A 645 -0.83 7.21 13.76
CA CYS A 645 -0.99 8.61 14.16
C CYS A 645 -2.10 8.91 15.18
N THR A 646 -3.14 8.06 15.34
CA THR A 646 -4.25 8.35 16.27
C THR A 646 -3.88 8.22 17.75
N GLY A 647 -2.89 7.41 18.10
CA GLY A 647 -2.38 7.27 19.47
C GLY A 647 -1.85 8.59 20.08
N PHE A 648 -1.40 9.52 19.26
CA PHE A 648 -0.80 10.78 19.75
C PHE A 648 -1.80 11.84 20.20
N VAL A 649 -3.03 11.82 19.71
CA VAL A 649 -4.03 12.87 20.03
C VAL A 649 -4.55 12.75 21.45
N ILE A 650 -4.78 11.51 21.91
CA ILE A 650 -5.32 11.25 23.24
C ILE A 650 -4.31 11.60 24.34
N ILE A 651 -3.04 11.33 24.14
CA ILE A 651 -1.96 11.60 25.11
C ILE A 651 -1.82 13.12 25.37
N TRP A 652 -1.93 13.93 24.33
CA TRP A 652 -1.83 15.40 24.50
C TRP A 652 -3.00 15.97 25.32
N LEU A 653 -4.21 15.45 25.12
CA LEU A 653 -5.39 15.86 25.91
C LEU A 653 -5.26 15.48 27.40
N LEU A 654 -4.69 14.31 27.69
CA LEU A 654 -4.47 13.84 29.07
C LEU A 654 -3.33 14.58 29.78
N VAL A 655 -2.24 14.88 29.09
CA VAL A 655 -1.14 15.69 29.62
C VAL A 655 -1.58 17.13 29.89
N ARG A 656 -2.47 17.67 29.06
CA ARG A 656 -3.03 19.01 29.27
C ARG A 656 -3.97 19.04 30.48
N LYS A 657 -4.84 18.02 30.63
CA LYS A 657 -5.76 17.92 31.79
C LYS A 657 -5.00 17.77 33.12
N LYS A 658 -3.87 17.05 33.11
CA LYS A 658 -2.99 16.88 34.28
C LYS A 658 -2.13 18.11 34.62
N ARG A 659 -2.05 19.10 33.73
CA ARG A 659 -1.39 20.40 33.99
C ARG A 659 -2.37 21.48 34.45
N GLU A 660 -3.65 21.28 34.29
CA GLU A 660 -4.71 22.19 34.73
C GLU A 660 -5.32 21.79 36.09
N GLU A 661 -5.05 20.55 36.58
CA GLU A 661 -5.22 20.11 37.97
C GLU A 661 -3.89 20.30 38.77
#